data_033dbb0bd1c3da813b88fd481e2c93af
#
_entry.id   033dbb0bd1c3da813b88fd481e2c93af
#
_cell.length_a   1.000
_cell.length_b   1.000
_cell.length_c   1.000
_cell.angle_alpha   90.00
_cell.angle_beta   90.00
_cell.angle_gamma   90.00
#
_symmetry.space_group_name_H-M   'P 1'
#
loop_
_entity.id
_entity.type
_entity.pdbx_description
1 polymer ?
#
loop_
_entity_poly.entity_id
_entity_poly.type
_entity_poly.pdbx_seq_one_letter_code
_entity_poly.pdbx_strand_id
1 'polypeptide(L)'
;MAYKELKIIVNQALHGYQNGHQLLAASTNLSLAAKRTLLYQSDLTGSIEPGFESYITGYPIKDSNHYVFARTWYAPEMERPGCVWTHSLLLDLSDIGKLSDLSILNSLFKRPKANSFDSYNSELILEAVKIAIASKKNKSEINAIMGIIMEALYQSPNKTCLIPQNSSQTLENEILKIWSEQWPRLRRNFTFCTGALNLKVLEGKEYDLQVIPEKLTTNINRQSEKGYVINFEESHFDEWLNIFKKYDQIEIHKFLWTFGADVEGKRSNYIALLKLFQSIHSPDFSLSEVNNYISKYFPDSDKGKFLKKNFYGTNSILPVSEKVLIDFLLSNGNSSSLNYDDLQIFDRVTNLINSGEISDDEFIRLFGKIDYSGIKTSFWEKINLPLDLVLRLIDADPNLISVLVSHWPKIAEDIKVWYLNYSIQREILQSLQDSNTNWEKVLAAVVSSKSKIIFDLRKVVGQTVTNYSLQLINDGKSGLLNEDWIEYFIQNDEAVNTWILENKDALKGPFFILMFTYMSPKQIKYLQLDSKILVSGYELIKSGTTRDFVNIASCKLLSVGYDDVLMSSYLLIERAFPTVYSEVCSNRIENNIWKYISRENLIRDHNDFFNPFSVFSYFQKRKKKRYEVEYWDIGRQLIVKTINHFIQSLWPLQSFAATFSGRKDFKDALLYCLTFEKGTKLVQKFIYEIEQDRIILNNEQKQIIKKMLS
;
A
#
# COMPACT_ATOMS: atom_id res chain seq x y z
N MET A 1 32.02 -31.54 -12.20
CA MET A 1 32.01 -30.27 -12.96
C MET A 1 33.11 -30.35 -14.01
N ALA A 2 32.75 -30.28 -15.29
CA ALA A 2 33.70 -30.26 -16.39
C ALA A 2 34.49 -28.94 -16.36
N TYR A 3 35.77 -29.00 -16.25
CA TYR A 3 36.65 -27.84 -16.31
C TYR A 3 36.59 -27.24 -17.71
N LYS A 4 35.89 -26.14 -17.88
CA LYS A 4 35.92 -25.34 -19.09
C LYS A 4 37.30 -24.69 -19.15
N GLU A 5 38.05 -24.93 -20.22
CA GLU A 5 39.34 -24.24 -20.44
C GLU A 5 39.14 -22.72 -20.42
N LEU A 6 39.71 -22.06 -19.41
CA LEU A 6 39.65 -20.62 -19.27
C LEU A 6 40.95 -20.05 -19.86
N LYS A 7 40.85 -19.36 -21.01
CA LYS A 7 41.95 -18.58 -21.56
C LYS A 7 41.79 -17.13 -21.16
N ILE A 8 42.81 -16.56 -20.51
CA ILE A 8 42.90 -15.13 -20.23
C ILE A 8 43.95 -14.51 -21.13
N ILE A 9 43.50 -13.53 -21.90
CA ILE A 9 44.40 -12.75 -22.77
C ILE A 9 44.87 -11.54 -21.96
N VAL A 10 46.19 -11.38 -21.88
CA VAL A 10 46.81 -10.25 -21.20
C VAL A 10 47.53 -9.42 -22.24
N ASN A 11 47.02 -8.26 -22.53
CA ASN A 11 47.74 -7.31 -23.38
C ASN A 11 48.93 -6.71 -22.61
N GLN A 12 49.88 -6.19 -23.36
CA GLN A 12 51.09 -5.60 -22.77
C GLN A 12 51.49 -4.31 -23.46
N ALA A 13 52.22 -3.47 -22.71
CA ALA A 13 52.81 -2.25 -23.20
C ALA A 13 54.18 -2.06 -22.56
N LEU A 14 55.15 -1.59 -23.31
CA LEU A 14 56.51 -1.26 -22.81
C LEU A 14 56.77 0.22 -22.97
N HIS A 15 57.15 0.85 -21.87
CA HIS A 15 57.62 2.23 -21.83
C HIS A 15 59.12 2.26 -21.47
N GLY A 16 59.81 3.20 -22.04
CA GLY A 16 61.24 3.42 -21.76
C GLY A 16 61.73 4.66 -22.46
N TYR A 17 63.06 4.88 -22.40
CA TYR A 17 63.69 6.06 -22.97
C TYR A 17 64.15 5.78 -24.41
N GLN A 18 63.67 6.58 -25.36
CA GLN A 18 64.15 6.69 -26.73
C GLN A 18 63.86 8.12 -27.22
N ASN A 19 64.85 9.01 -27.11
CA ASN A 19 64.66 10.45 -27.33
C ASN A 19 63.61 11.10 -26.40
N GLY A 20 63.43 10.56 -25.22
CA GLY A 20 62.40 10.93 -24.20
C GLY A 20 61.71 9.65 -23.68
N HIS A 21 61.09 9.75 -22.51
CA HIS A 21 60.26 8.66 -21.99
C HIS A 21 58.98 8.50 -22.84
N GLN A 22 58.80 7.32 -23.44
CA GLN A 22 57.70 7.10 -24.38
C GLN A 22 57.27 5.63 -24.45
N LEU A 23 56.14 5.38 -25.12
CA LEU A 23 55.65 4.05 -25.45
C LEU A 23 56.50 3.47 -26.59
N LEU A 24 57.17 2.35 -26.36
CA LEU A 24 58.09 1.70 -27.30
C LEU A 24 57.41 0.55 -28.06
N ALA A 25 56.53 -0.20 -27.36
CA ALA A 25 55.78 -1.31 -27.95
C ALA A 25 54.45 -1.51 -27.19
N ALA A 26 53.43 -2.04 -27.91
CA ALA A 26 52.17 -2.46 -27.31
C ALA A 26 51.51 -3.53 -28.15
N SER A 27 50.90 -4.54 -27.50
CA SER A 27 50.15 -5.62 -28.13
C SER A 27 48.74 -5.24 -28.54
N THR A 28 48.23 -4.08 -28.12
CA THR A 28 46.88 -3.61 -28.39
C THR A 28 46.86 -2.13 -28.77
N ASN A 29 45.79 -1.73 -29.48
CA ASN A 29 45.60 -0.34 -29.83
C ASN A 29 44.92 0.40 -28.66
N LEU A 30 45.64 1.31 -28.03
CA LEU A 30 45.19 2.09 -26.87
C LEU A 30 44.64 3.45 -27.30
N SER A 31 43.56 3.91 -26.61
CA SER A 31 43.10 5.27 -26.77
C SER A 31 44.16 6.32 -26.40
N LEU A 32 43.99 7.52 -26.89
CA LEU A 32 44.94 8.62 -26.55
C LEU A 32 44.97 8.90 -25.04
N ALA A 33 43.83 8.81 -24.37
CA ALA A 33 43.72 8.97 -22.93
C ALA A 33 44.49 7.87 -22.19
N ALA A 34 44.28 6.60 -22.58
CA ALA A 34 44.98 5.47 -22.00
C ALA A 34 46.53 5.56 -22.20
N LYS A 35 46.97 5.95 -23.40
CA LYS A 35 48.41 6.18 -23.69
C LYS A 35 48.98 7.25 -22.77
N ARG A 36 48.29 8.36 -22.54
CA ARG A 36 48.73 9.44 -21.62
C ARG A 36 48.82 8.96 -20.18
N THR A 37 47.80 8.22 -19.71
CA THR A 37 47.80 7.66 -18.35
C THR A 37 48.97 6.69 -18.15
N LEU A 38 49.17 5.76 -19.09
CA LEU A 38 50.28 4.81 -19.05
C LEU A 38 51.63 5.51 -19.05
N LEU A 39 51.80 6.50 -19.92
CA LEU A 39 53.02 7.28 -19.99
C LEU A 39 53.35 7.98 -18.65
N TYR A 40 52.35 8.65 -18.07
CA TYR A 40 52.51 9.34 -16.79
C TYR A 40 52.84 8.39 -15.63
N GLN A 41 52.13 7.22 -15.59
CA GLN A 41 52.32 6.26 -14.51
C GLN A 41 53.56 5.37 -14.68
N SER A 42 54.14 5.28 -15.88
CA SER A 42 55.30 4.47 -16.20
C SER A 42 56.65 5.17 -15.89
N ASP A 43 56.62 6.48 -15.70
CA ASP A 43 57.84 7.23 -15.45
C ASP A 43 58.21 7.28 -13.96
N LEU A 44 59.49 7.54 -13.71
CA LEU A 44 60.03 7.69 -12.37
C LEU A 44 59.57 9.01 -11.77
N THR A 45 59.06 8.97 -10.56
CA THR A 45 58.51 10.16 -9.90
C THR A 45 59.46 10.86 -8.94
N GLY A 46 60.73 10.44 -8.84
CA GLY A 46 61.73 11.02 -7.96
C GLY A 46 63.12 10.48 -8.19
N SER A 47 64.08 10.86 -7.37
CA SER A 47 65.42 10.29 -7.43
C SER A 47 65.40 8.86 -6.89
N ILE A 48 66.13 7.96 -7.52
CA ILE A 48 66.22 6.56 -7.10
C ILE A 48 66.85 6.47 -5.71
N GLU A 49 66.18 5.71 -4.86
CA GLU A 49 66.69 5.33 -3.54
C GLU A 49 67.16 3.87 -3.54
N PRO A 50 68.26 3.56 -2.83
CA PRO A 50 68.72 2.17 -2.69
C PRO A 50 67.58 1.24 -2.17
N GLY A 51 67.41 0.08 -2.80
CA GLY A 51 66.35 -0.85 -2.50
C GLY A 51 65.03 -0.60 -3.25
N PHE A 52 64.95 0.50 -4.03
CA PHE A 52 63.75 0.87 -4.82
C PHE A 52 64.03 0.87 -6.32
N GLU A 53 64.99 0.11 -6.76
CA GLU A 53 65.39 0.00 -8.19
C GLU A 53 64.36 -0.80 -9.04
N SER A 54 63.49 -1.58 -8.39
CA SER A 54 62.42 -2.31 -9.08
C SER A 54 61.19 -2.39 -8.21
N TYR A 55 60.04 -2.03 -8.76
CA TYR A 55 58.76 -2.04 -8.03
C TYR A 55 57.59 -2.38 -8.94
N ILE A 56 56.48 -2.75 -8.31
CA ILE A 56 55.21 -3.02 -9.00
C ILE A 56 54.17 -1.91 -8.71
N THR A 57 53.31 -1.69 -9.69
CA THR A 57 52.24 -0.70 -9.63
C THR A 57 50.93 -1.30 -10.18
N GLY A 58 49.82 -1.10 -9.49
CA GLY A 58 48.49 -1.55 -9.92
C GLY A 58 47.50 -0.38 -9.94
N TYR A 59 46.78 -0.21 -11.07
CA TYR A 59 45.76 0.83 -11.23
C TYR A 59 44.79 0.57 -12.38
N PRO A 60 43.52 1.03 -12.33
CA PRO A 60 42.59 0.93 -13.43
C PRO A 60 42.77 2.05 -14.46
N ILE A 61 42.52 1.74 -15.75
CA ILE A 61 42.25 2.72 -16.81
C ILE A 61 40.83 2.48 -17.31
N LYS A 62 39.89 3.24 -16.77
CA LYS A 62 38.42 3.02 -17.02
C LYS A 62 38.06 3.23 -18.48
N ASP A 63 38.63 4.23 -19.15
CA ASP A 63 38.29 4.56 -20.54
C ASP A 63 38.64 3.45 -21.54
N SER A 64 39.58 2.57 -21.20
CA SER A 64 39.96 1.43 -22.01
C SER A 64 39.53 0.10 -21.45
N ASN A 65 38.74 0.09 -20.35
CA ASN A 65 38.27 -1.12 -19.65
C ASN A 65 39.39 -2.07 -19.21
N HIS A 66 40.58 -1.51 -18.90
CA HIS A 66 41.74 -2.28 -18.46
C HIS A 66 42.11 -1.99 -17.03
N TYR A 67 42.64 -2.99 -16.36
CA TYR A 67 43.47 -2.82 -15.17
C TYR A 67 44.91 -3.00 -15.56
N VAL A 68 45.74 -2.07 -15.17
CA VAL A 68 47.21 -2.09 -15.43
C VAL A 68 47.87 -2.68 -14.20
N PHE A 69 48.65 -3.74 -14.43
CA PHE A 69 49.64 -4.25 -13.47
C PHE A 69 50.99 -4.12 -14.11
N ALA A 70 51.82 -3.24 -13.57
CA ALA A 70 53.10 -2.84 -14.17
C ALA A 70 54.28 -3.13 -13.25
N ARG A 71 55.40 -3.49 -13.84
CA ARG A 71 56.71 -3.54 -13.16
C ARG A 71 57.66 -2.54 -13.80
N THR A 72 58.21 -1.71 -12.97
CA THR A 72 59.22 -0.72 -13.34
C THR A 72 60.58 -1.15 -12.84
N TRP A 73 61.62 -1.02 -13.68
CA TRP A 73 63.00 -1.26 -13.31
C TRP A 73 63.83 -0.04 -13.65
N TYR A 74 64.72 0.31 -12.74
CA TYR A 74 65.77 1.28 -13.05
C TYR A 74 66.65 0.79 -14.17
N ALA A 75 67.01 1.67 -15.07
CA ALA A 75 67.76 1.36 -16.31
C ALA A 75 69.07 2.18 -16.34
N PRO A 76 70.07 1.83 -15.49
CA PRO A 76 71.35 2.54 -15.46
C PRO A 76 72.12 2.38 -16.78
N GLU A 77 71.80 1.41 -17.61
CA GLU A 77 72.34 1.18 -18.93
C GLU A 77 71.94 2.20 -19.99
N MET A 78 70.97 3.05 -19.70
CA MET A 78 70.48 4.08 -20.60
C MET A 78 71.41 5.35 -20.51
N GLU A 79 71.40 6.09 -21.62
CA GLU A 79 72.25 7.28 -21.80
C GLU A 79 72.01 8.39 -20.73
N ARG A 80 70.71 8.47 -20.30
CA ARG A 80 70.31 9.50 -19.34
C ARG A 80 70.10 8.89 -17.95
N PRO A 81 70.75 9.48 -16.90
CA PRO A 81 70.46 9.05 -15.52
C PRO A 81 69.00 9.20 -15.15
N GLY A 82 68.45 8.25 -14.37
CA GLY A 82 67.07 8.26 -13.93
C GLY A 82 66.08 7.60 -14.90
N CYS A 83 66.56 7.07 -16.03
CA CYS A 83 65.70 6.31 -16.93
C CYS A 83 65.21 4.99 -16.32
N VAL A 84 64.03 4.61 -16.72
CA VAL A 84 63.38 3.35 -16.30
C VAL A 84 62.82 2.59 -17.48
N TRP A 85 62.74 1.25 -17.34
CA TRP A 85 61.89 0.38 -18.12
C TRP A 85 60.63 0.09 -17.36
N THR A 86 59.42 0.27 -17.98
CA THR A 86 58.15 -0.13 -17.38
C THR A 86 57.42 -1.06 -18.31
N HIS A 87 57.31 -2.31 -17.90
CA HIS A 87 56.47 -3.32 -18.58
C HIS A 87 55.10 -3.34 -17.88
N SER A 88 54.05 -2.98 -18.63
CA SER A 88 52.65 -2.92 -18.19
C SER A 88 51.86 -4.10 -18.75
N LEU A 89 51.29 -4.90 -17.91
CA LEU A 89 50.27 -5.92 -18.26
C LEU A 89 48.89 -5.25 -18.20
N LEU A 90 48.14 -5.36 -19.28
CA LEU A 90 46.82 -4.78 -19.47
C LEU A 90 45.79 -5.89 -19.41
N LEU A 91 45.09 -6.03 -18.27
CA LEU A 91 44.07 -7.04 -18.04
C LEU A 91 42.72 -6.42 -18.30
N ASP A 92 41.83 -7.11 -19.04
CA ASP A 92 40.43 -6.72 -19.09
C ASP A 92 39.82 -6.74 -17.68
N LEU A 93 39.00 -5.73 -17.34
CA LEU A 93 38.39 -5.62 -16.03
C LEU A 93 37.47 -6.82 -15.72
N SER A 94 36.94 -7.51 -16.73
CA SER A 94 36.16 -8.73 -16.55
C SER A 94 37.03 -9.94 -16.18
N ASP A 95 38.29 -9.96 -16.56
CA ASP A 95 39.21 -11.09 -16.37
C ASP A 95 39.87 -11.10 -14.99
N ILE A 96 40.04 -9.95 -14.38
CA ILE A 96 40.56 -9.84 -13.00
C ILE A 96 39.73 -10.65 -12.00
N GLY A 97 38.42 -10.73 -12.22
CA GLY A 97 37.52 -11.55 -11.39
C GLY A 97 37.63 -13.06 -11.62
N LYS A 98 38.29 -13.50 -12.68
CA LYS A 98 38.42 -14.94 -13.01
C LYS A 98 39.63 -15.58 -12.34
N LEU A 99 40.61 -14.77 -11.92
CA LEU A 99 41.84 -15.23 -11.27
C LEU A 99 41.65 -15.33 -9.75
N SER A 100 41.88 -16.50 -9.19
CA SER A 100 41.84 -16.70 -7.74
C SER A 100 43.12 -16.12 -7.06
N ASP A 101 44.25 -16.22 -7.72
CA ASP A 101 45.54 -15.71 -7.23
C ASP A 101 46.17 -14.79 -8.29
N LEU A 102 46.28 -13.51 -7.97
CA LEU A 102 46.82 -12.50 -8.87
C LEU A 102 48.35 -12.46 -8.86
N SER A 103 49.03 -13.14 -7.91
CA SER A 103 50.47 -13.20 -7.85
C SER A 103 51.07 -13.92 -9.07
N ILE A 104 50.32 -14.79 -9.74
CA ILE A 104 50.71 -15.47 -10.97
C ILE A 104 51.15 -14.49 -12.07
N LEU A 105 50.53 -13.30 -12.10
CA LEU A 105 50.79 -12.25 -13.07
C LEU A 105 52.25 -11.77 -12.98
N ASN A 106 52.87 -11.88 -11.81
CA ASN A 106 54.23 -11.46 -11.60
C ASN A 106 55.24 -12.21 -12.44
N SER A 107 54.93 -13.47 -12.77
CA SER A 107 55.79 -14.32 -13.64
C SER A 107 55.79 -13.91 -15.12
N LEU A 108 54.83 -13.06 -15.53
CA LEU A 108 54.73 -12.58 -16.91
C LEU A 108 55.67 -11.39 -17.20
N PHE A 109 56.18 -10.73 -16.18
CA PHE A 109 57.06 -9.60 -16.39
C PHE A 109 58.41 -10.01 -16.97
N LYS A 110 58.82 -9.26 -17.96
CA LYS A 110 60.15 -9.41 -18.61
C LYS A 110 60.80 -8.04 -18.63
N ARG A 111 62.03 -7.96 -18.16
CA ARG A 111 62.84 -6.76 -18.32
C ARG A 111 63.39 -6.74 -19.76
N PRO A 112 63.19 -5.63 -20.49
CA PRO A 112 63.65 -5.57 -21.88
C PRO A 112 65.18 -5.57 -21.95
N LYS A 113 65.65 -6.03 -23.08
CA LYS A 113 67.04 -5.82 -23.51
C LYS A 113 67.03 -4.61 -24.45
N ALA A 114 68.09 -3.78 -24.40
CA ALA A 114 68.19 -2.61 -25.23
C ALA A 114 67.99 -2.98 -26.71
N ASN A 115 67.18 -2.20 -27.42
CA ASN A 115 66.84 -2.32 -28.84
C ASN A 115 66.11 -3.61 -29.30
N SER A 116 65.47 -4.35 -28.39
CA SER A 116 64.66 -5.56 -28.74
C SER A 116 63.30 -5.50 -28.05
N PHE A 117 62.30 -4.94 -28.76
CA PHE A 117 60.98 -4.70 -28.18
C PHE A 117 59.87 -5.53 -28.84
N ASP A 118 60.15 -6.34 -29.86
CA ASP A 118 59.15 -7.07 -30.66
C ASP A 118 58.30 -8.02 -29.83
N SER A 119 58.87 -8.63 -28.77
CA SER A 119 58.14 -9.50 -27.86
C SER A 119 57.01 -8.85 -27.11
N TYR A 120 56.93 -7.52 -27.07
CA TYR A 120 55.86 -6.74 -26.38
C TYR A 120 54.75 -6.33 -27.35
N ASN A 121 54.86 -6.62 -28.65
CA ASN A 121 53.82 -6.37 -29.64
C ASN A 121 52.83 -7.52 -29.79
N SER A 122 52.98 -8.60 -29.03
CA SER A 122 52.04 -9.76 -29.02
C SER A 122 51.38 -9.91 -27.65
N GLU A 123 50.18 -10.46 -27.64
CA GLU A 123 49.43 -10.78 -26.43
C GLU A 123 50.05 -11.95 -25.67
N LEU A 124 49.90 -11.94 -24.35
CA LEU A 124 50.25 -13.06 -23.49
C LEU A 124 49.01 -13.87 -23.16
N ILE A 125 49.11 -15.19 -23.16
CA ILE A 125 48.02 -16.11 -22.91
C ILE A 125 48.30 -16.84 -21.58
N LEU A 126 47.35 -16.74 -20.64
CA LEU A 126 47.34 -17.55 -19.45
C LEU A 126 46.37 -18.72 -19.66
N GLU A 127 46.86 -19.95 -19.53
CA GLU A 127 46.02 -21.15 -19.64
C GLU A 127 45.42 -21.54 -18.30
N ALA A 128 44.17 -22.06 -18.33
CA ALA A 128 43.40 -22.38 -17.12
C ALA A 128 44.09 -23.38 -16.17
N VAL A 129 44.87 -24.30 -16.71
CA VAL A 129 45.63 -25.30 -15.93
C VAL A 129 46.70 -24.64 -15.05
N LYS A 130 47.38 -23.61 -15.53
CA LYS A 130 48.36 -22.84 -14.71
C LYS A 130 47.69 -22.03 -13.62
N ILE A 131 46.47 -21.51 -13.88
CA ILE A 131 45.69 -20.76 -12.91
C ILE A 131 45.25 -21.69 -11.77
N ALA A 132 44.70 -22.88 -12.06
CA ALA A 132 44.25 -23.83 -11.06
C ALA A 132 45.39 -24.40 -10.18
N ILE A 133 46.55 -24.62 -10.73
CA ILE A 133 47.73 -25.14 -10.01
C ILE A 133 48.28 -24.08 -9.05
N ALA A 134 48.36 -22.84 -9.50
CA ALA A 134 48.79 -21.71 -8.63
C ALA A 134 47.86 -21.54 -7.45
N SER A 135 46.53 -21.60 -7.69
CA SER A 135 45.51 -21.50 -6.64
C SER A 135 45.58 -22.59 -5.56
N LYS A 136 46.01 -23.81 -5.96
CA LYS A 136 46.18 -24.93 -4.99
C LYS A 136 47.46 -24.84 -4.16
N LYS A 137 48.53 -24.21 -4.70
CA LYS A 137 49.82 -24.09 -4.00
C LYS A 137 49.85 -22.98 -2.94
N ASN A 138 49.06 -21.92 -3.13
CA ASN A 138 49.06 -20.76 -2.25
C ASN A 138 47.75 -20.69 -1.43
N LYS A 139 47.51 -21.68 -0.54
CA LYS A 139 46.71 -21.43 0.66
C LYS A 139 47.53 -20.54 1.57
N SER A 140 47.62 -19.27 1.27
CA SER A 140 48.36 -18.32 2.06
C SER A 140 47.54 -17.90 3.25
N GLU A 141 47.93 -18.36 4.42
CA GLU A 141 47.40 -17.80 5.66
C GLU A 141 47.67 -16.29 5.69
N ILE A 142 46.67 -15.53 6.17
CA ILE A 142 46.83 -14.11 6.43
C ILE A 142 47.77 -14.00 7.63
N ASN A 143 48.96 -13.51 7.38
CA ASN A 143 49.99 -13.27 8.42
C ASN A 143 49.71 -11.93 9.12
N ALA A 144 50.45 -11.67 10.21
CA ALA A 144 50.31 -10.46 10.99
C ALA A 144 50.49 -9.18 10.16
N ILE A 145 51.49 -9.15 9.26
CA ILE A 145 51.77 -8.01 8.39
C ILE A 145 50.60 -7.72 7.47
N MET A 146 50.03 -8.74 6.84
CA MET A 146 48.81 -8.62 6.00
C MET A 146 47.65 -8.08 6.83
N GLY A 147 47.42 -8.60 8.04
CA GLY A 147 46.35 -8.15 8.94
C GLY A 147 46.43 -6.65 9.23
N ILE A 148 47.66 -6.16 9.54
CA ILE A 148 47.93 -4.76 9.79
C ILE A 148 47.61 -3.89 8.57
N ILE A 149 48.10 -4.30 7.39
CA ILE A 149 47.82 -3.58 6.14
C ILE A 149 46.34 -3.57 5.82
N MET A 150 45.65 -4.69 5.94
CA MET A 150 44.20 -4.81 5.67
C MET A 150 43.40 -3.93 6.64
N GLU A 151 43.72 -3.89 7.90
CA GLU A 151 43.08 -3.01 8.86
C GLU A 151 43.22 -1.55 8.48
N ALA A 152 44.46 -1.09 8.21
CA ALA A 152 44.73 0.27 7.77
C ALA A 152 43.91 0.63 6.49
N LEU A 153 43.86 -0.30 5.51
CA LEU A 153 43.14 -0.10 4.26
C LEU A 153 41.63 0.01 4.43
N TYR A 154 41.05 -0.80 5.31
CA TYR A 154 39.59 -0.98 5.36
C TYR A 154 38.91 -0.24 6.52
N GLN A 155 39.59 -0.02 7.64
CA GLN A 155 39.03 0.80 8.73
C GLN A 155 39.10 2.30 8.41
N SER A 156 40.12 2.71 7.63
CA SER A 156 40.26 4.08 7.17
C SER A 156 40.12 4.19 5.64
N PRO A 157 38.94 3.86 5.07
CA PRO A 157 38.79 3.67 3.62
C PRO A 157 38.99 4.94 2.79
N ASN A 158 38.99 6.11 3.41
CA ASN A 158 39.23 7.40 2.75
C ASN A 158 40.68 7.89 2.86
N LYS A 159 41.53 7.11 3.52
CA LYS A 159 42.95 7.47 3.72
C LYS A 159 43.82 6.69 2.75
N THR A 160 44.99 7.28 2.42
CA THR A 160 46.07 6.64 1.69
C THR A 160 47.03 5.96 2.67
N CYS A 161 47.17 4.64 2.53
CA CYS A 161 48.11 3.88 3.36
C CYS A 161 49.54 4.08 2.86
N LEU A 162 50.42 4.70 3.67
CA LEU A 162 51.82 4.89 3.41
C LEU A 162 52.63 3.90 4.26
N ILE A 163 53.43 3.04 3.63
CA ILE A 163 54.16 1.96 4.29
C ILE A 163 55.67 2.23 4.14
N PRO A 164 56.34 2.75 5.16
CA PRO A 164 57.80 2.90 5.14
C PRO A 164 58.50 1.56 5.09
N GLN A 165 59.43 1.39 4.15
CA GLN A 165 60.26 0.18 4.00
C GLN A 165 61.66 0.54 3.50
N ASN A 166 62.61 -0.38 3.71
CA ASN A 166 63.95 -0.27 3.17
C ASN A 166 64.09 -0.86 1.75
N SER A 167 63.10 -1.59 1.29
CA SER A 167 63.05 -2.14 -0.07
C SER A 167 61.63 -2.23 -0.59
N SER A 168 61.43 -1.90 -1.86
CA SER A 168 60.18 -2.00 -2.60
C SER A 168 59.67 -3.43 -2.73
N GLN A 169 60.53 -4.43 -2.65
CA GLN A 169 60.22 -5.84 -2.86
C GLN A 169 59.75 -6.54 -1.57
N THR A 170 59.98 -5.96 -0.41
CA THR A 170 59.71 -6.58 0.91
C THR A 170 58.24 -7.02 1.05
N LEU A 171 57.28 -6.21 0.54
CA LEU A 171 55.86 -6.42 0.71
C LEU A 171 55.11 -6.76 -0.58
N GLU A 172 55.83 -7.03 -1.69
CA GLU A 172 55.17 -7.32 -2.98
C GLU A 172 54.21 -8.52 -2.88
N ASN A 173 54.64 -9.60 -2.24
CA ASN A 173 53.80 -10.80 -2.10
C ASN A 173 52.58 -10.58 -1.21
N GLU A 174 52.74 -9.87 -0.10
CA GLU A 174 51.64 -9.52 0.82
C GLU A 174 50.61 -8.64 0.11
N ILE A 175 51.00 -7.65 -0.64
CA ILE A 175 50.14 -6.74 -1.38
C ILE A 175 49.40 -7.50 -2.49
N LEU A 176 50.05 -8.40 -3.23
CA LEU A 176 49.43 -9.23 -4.24
C LEU A 176 48.41 -10.23 -3.65
N LYS A 177 48.69 -10.74 -2.46
CA LYS A 177 47.75 -11.60 -1.72
C LYS A 177 46.53 -10.78 -1.26
N ILE A 178 46.72 -9.59 -0.66
CA ILE A 178 45.65 -8.69 -0.27
C ILE A 178 44.77 -8.35 -1.50
N TRP A 179 45.39 -8.06 -2.64
CA TRP A 179 44.68 -7.82 -3.89
C TRP A 179 43.90 -9.05 -4.33
N SER A 180 44.44 -10.26 -4.18
CA SER A 180 43.80 -11.53 -4.48
C SER A 180 42.62 -11.85 -3.57
N GLU A 181 42.63 -11.43 -2.31
CA GLU A 181 41.53 -11.62 -1.35
C GLU A 181 40.33 -10.71 -1.61
N GLN A 182 40.53 -9.65 -2.34
CA GLN A 182 39.44 -8.74 -2.68
C GLN A 182 38.51 -9.38 -3.72
N TRP A 183 37.19 -9.10 -3.63
CA TRP A 183 36.23 -9.51 -4.66
C TRP A 183 36.42 -8.70 -5.97
N PRO A 184 35.91 -9.17 -7.12
CA PRO A 184 36.21 -8.58 -8.44
C PRO A 184 35.99 -7.07 -8.55
N ARG A 185 34.90 -6.52 -7.99
CA ARG A 185 34.63 -5.07 -8.02
C ARG A 185 35.62 -4.25 -7.21
N LEU A 186 36.06 -4.77 -6.07
CA LEU A 186 37.07 -4.10 -5.24
C LEU A 186 38.43 -4.15 -5.93
N ARG A 187 38.85 -5.29 -6.45
CA ARG A 187 40.06 -5.48 -7.21
C ARG A 187 40.26 -4.46 -8.33
N ARG A 188 39.18 -4.21 -9.08
CA ARG A 188 39.17 -3.28 -10.22
C ARG A 188 39.46 -1.83 -9.80
N ASN A 189 39.16 -1.47 -8.58
CA ASN A 189 39.31 -0.10 -8.06
C ASN A 189 40.54 0.09 -7.20
N PHE A 190 41.20 -0.99 -6.79
CA PHE A 190 42.35 -0.94 -5.89
C PHE A 190 43.57 -0.37 -6.60
N THR A 191 44.20 0.61 -6.02
CA THR A 191 45.41 1.24 -6.55
C THR A 191 46.59 1.09 -5.57
N PHE A 192 47.72 0.60 -6.07
CA PHE A 192 48.90 0.41 -5.23
C PHE A 192 50.19 0.63 -5.96
N CYS A 193 51.24 0.98 -5.22
CA CYS A 193 52.62 1.07 -5.69
C CYS A 193 53.57 0.58 -4.61
N THR A 194 54.51 -0.33 -4.92
CA THR A 194 55.49 -0.83 -3.97
C THR A 194 56.80 -0.02 -3.95
N GLY A 195 56.90 1.03 -4.78
CA GLY A 195 58.11 1.86 -4.85
C GLY A 195 57.79 3.32 -5.16
N ALA A 196 56.99 3.96 -4.29
CA ALA A 196 56.62 5.34 -4.48
C ALA A 196 57.70 6.27 -3.92
N LEU A 197 58.50 6.88 -4.80
CA LEU A 197 59.53 7.85 -4.46
C LEU A 197 58.98 9.27 -4.23
N ASN A 198 57.77 9.52 -4.74
CA ASN A 198 56.89 10.64 -4.45
C ASN A 198 55.46 10.12 -4.39
N LEU A 199 54.51 10.91 -3.88
CA LEU A 199 53.13 10.55 -3.80
C LEU A 199 52.56 10.20 -5.20
N LYS A 200 52.13 8.95 -5.37
CA LYS A 200 51.49 8.51 -6.61
C LYS A 200 50.01 8.90 -6.59
N VAL A 201 49.58 9.44 -7.72
CA VAL A 201 48.20 9.94 -7.93
C VAL A 201 47.69 9.46 -9.26
N LEU A 202 46.40 9.05 -9.31
CA LEU A 202 45.68 8.71 -10.52
C LEU A 202 44.44 9.60 -10.62
N GLU A 203 44.32 10.38 -11.70
CA GLU A 203 43.17 11.26 -11.94
C GLU A 203 42.79 12.15 -10.72
N GLY A 204 43.80 12.71 -10.06
CA GLY A 204 43.62 13.57 -8.88
C GLY A 204 43.36 12.82 -7.56
N LYS A 205 43.37 11.49 -7.57
CA LYS A 205 43.25 10.69 -6.34
C LYS A 205 44.55 10.00 -6.00
N GLU A 206 44.95 10.10 -4.72
CA GLU A 206 46.09 9.35 -4.21
C GLU A 206 45.83 7.84 -4.30
N TYR A 207 46.88 7.05 -4.54
CA TYR A 207 46.76 5.60 -4.53
C TYR A 207 46.35 5.08 -3.15
N ASP A 208 45.61 4.01 -3.10
CA ASP A 208 45.09 3.41 -1.86
C ASP A 208 46.20 2.93 -0.94
N LEU A 209 47.30 2.39 -1.52
CA LEU A 209 48.43 1.85 -0.80
C LEU A 209 49.74 2.19 -1.51
N GLN A 210 50.72 2.74 -0.78
CA GLN A 210 52.04 3.08 -1.31
C GLN A 210 53.12 2.66 -0.35
N VAL A 211 54.05 1.81 -0.81
CA VAL A 211 55.31 1.52 -0.11
C VAL A 211 56.31 2.59 -0.48
N ILE A 212 56.87 3.23 0.52
CA ILE A 212 57.75 4.41 0.40
C ILE A 212 59.10 4.16 1.10
N PRO A 213 60.18 4.76 0.66
CA PRO A 213 61.44 4.72 1.39
C PRO A 213 61.30 5.34 2.77
N GLU A 214 61.82 4.67 3.81
CA GLU A 214 61.81 5.17 5.20
C GLU A 214 62.32 6.59 5.31
N LYS A 215 63.41 6.91 4.59
CA LYS A 215 64.02 8.25 4.57
C LYS A 215 63.08 9.34 4.01
N LEU A 216 62.16 8.99 3.13
CA LEU A 216 61.24 9.93 2.48
C LEU A 216 59.89 10.04 3.19
N THR A 217 59.67 9.28 4.27
CA THR A 217 58.36 9.19 4.96
C THR A 217 57.79 10.55 5.32
N THR A 218 58.56 11.40 5.98
CA THR A 218 58.11 12.74 6.40
C THR A 218 57.73 13.61 5.19
N ASN A 219 58.53 13.52 4.12
CA ASN A 219 58.30 14.31 2.91
C ASN A 219 57.08 13.92 2.16
N ILE A 220 56.90 12.62 1.92
CA ILE A 220 55.73 12.06 1.19
C ILE A 220 54.47 12.25 2.01
N ASN A 221 54.50 12.05 3.33
CA ASN A 221 53.33 12.25 4.19
C ASN A 221 52.86 13.72 4.21
N ARG A 222 53.79 14.68 4.12
CA ARG A 222 53.45 16.10 4.00
C ARG A 222 52.78 16.46 2.66
N GLN A 223 53.11 15.73 1.61
CA GLN A 223 52.47 15.91 0.28
C GLN A 223 51.08 15.34 0.21
N SER A 224 50.78 14.36 1.05
CA SER A 224 49.47 13.70 1.08
C SER A 224 48.45 14.48 1.91
N GLU A 225 47.26 14.70 1.33
CA GLU A 225 46.13 15.27 2.07
C GLU A 225 45.49 14.25 3.01
N LYS A 226 45.65 12.96 2.71
CA LYS A 226 44.96 11.84 3.39
C LYS A 226 45.89 10.75 3.87
N GLY A 227 47.18 11.04 3.95
CA GLY A 227 48.21 10.08 4.33
C GLY A 227 47.99 9.48 5.73
N TYR A 228 48.13 8.19 5.81
CA TYR A 228 48.18 7.41 7.04
C TYR A 228 49.43 6.52 7.01
N VAL A 229 50.45 6.86 7.82
CA VAL A 229 51.68 6.10 7.90
C VAL A 229 51.45 4.88 8.79
N ILE A 230 51.71 3.69 8.26
CA ILE A 230 51.59 2.42 9.01
C ILE A 230 52.93 2.22 9.80
N ASN A 231 52.77 2.07 11.11
CA ASN A 231 53.86 1.65 11.98
C ASN A 231 53.61 0.20 12.46
N PHE A 232 54.39 -0.76 11.99
CA PHE A 232 54.24 -2.16 12.34
C PHE A 232 54.61 -2.48 13.80
N GLU A 233 55.42 -1.64 14.49
CA GLU A 233 55.82 -1.87 15.87
C GLU A 233 54.78 -1.42 16.90
N GLU A 234 53.98 -0.38 16.57
CA GLU A 234 52.99 0.21 17.47
C GLU A 234 51.56 -0.32 17.25
N SER A 235 51.38 -1.15 16.25
CA SER A 235 50.05 -1.59 15.83
C SER A 235 49.56 -2.79 16.65
N HIS A 236 48.51 -2.60 17.44
CA HIS A 236 47.80 -3.64 18.17
C HIS A 236 46.60 -4.09 17.33
N PHE A 237 46.75 -5.18 16.56
CA PHE A 237 45.78 -5.63 15.57
C PHE A 237 45.09 -6.96 15.93
N ASP A 238 44.85 -7.19 17.20
CA ASP A 238 44.29 -8.46 17.67
C ASP A 238 42.88 -8.74 17.13
N GLU A 239 42.08 -7.69 16.89
CA GLU A 239 40.68 -7.87 16.44
C GLU A 239 40.60 -8.48 15.03
N TRP A 240 41.33 -7.94 14.05
CA TRP A 240 41.34 -8.44 12.68
C TRP A 240 41.98 -9.81 12.54
N LEU A 241 43.12 -9.98 13.15
CA LEU A 241 43.81 -11.26 13.18
C LEU A 241 42.99 -12.33 13.87
N ASN A 242 42.27 -11.97 14.93
CA ASN A 242 41.42 -12.90 15.65
C ASN A 242 40.24 -13.39 14.79
N ILE A 243 39.66 -12.57 13.91
CA ILE A 243 38.65 -13.03 12.97
C ILE A 243 39.19 -14.12 12.05
N PHE A 244 40.36 -13.86 11.44
CA PHE A 244 41.01 -14.81 10.53
C PHE A 244 41.63 -16.03 11.23
N LYS A 245 41.90 -15.95 12.53
CA LYS A 245 42.27 -17.12 13.36
C LYS A 245 41.11 -17.93 13.84
N LYS A 246 39.97 -17.28 14.14
CA LYS A 246 38.76 -17.89 14.70
C LYS A 246 37.96 -18.65 13.67
N TYR A 247 37.92 -18.14 12.43
CA TYR A 247 37.08 -18.67 11.35
C TYR A 247 37.94 -19.21 10.20
N ASP A 248 37.40 -20.18 9.44
CA ASP A 248 38.06 -20.68 8.24
C ASP A 248 38.21 -19.56 7.20
N GLN A 249 39.44 -19.28 6.82
CA GLN A 249 39.76 -18.24 5.81
C GLN A 249 39.10 -18.51 4.45
N ILE A 250 38.88 -19.79 4.12
CA ILE A 250 38.18 -20.17 2.89
C ILE A 250 36.72 -19.77 2.96
N GLU A 251 36.08 -19.90 4.11
CA GLU A 251 34.67 -19.49 4.30
C GLU A 251 34.53 -17.98 4.28
N ILE A 252 35.42 -17.25 4.94
CA ILE A 252 35.49 -15.78 4.85
C ILE A 252 35.63 -15.33 3.40
N HIS A 253 36.60 -15.92 2.66
CA HIS A 253 36.83 -15.59 1.27
C HIS A 253 35.59 -15.88 0.39
N LYS A 254 34.97 -17.05 0.54
CA LYS A 254 33.75 -17.38 -0.20
C LYS A 254 32.62 -16.40 0.09
N PHE A 255 32.43 -16.01 1.35
CA PHE A 255 31.43 -15.04 1.77
C PHE A 255 31.67 -13.67 1.12
N LEU A 256 32.90 -13.16 1.24
CA LEU A 256 33.29 -11.87 0.66
C LEU A 256 33.12 -11.85 -0.85
N TRP A 257 33.47 -12.94 -1.54
CA TRP A 257 33.30 -13.07 -2.98
C TRP A 257 31.84 -13.17 -3.40
N THR A 258 31.08 -13.95 -2.70
CA THR A 258 29.66 -14.15 -2.98
C THR A 258 28.90 -12.83 -2.87
N PHE A 259 29.05 -12.13 -1.75
CA PHE A 259 28.28 -10.92 -1.48
C PHE A 259 28.98 -9.64 -1.97
N GLY A 260 30.28 -9.66 -2.14
CA GLY A 260 31.02 -8.56 -2.72
C GLY A 260 30.70 -8.31 -4.21
N ALA A 261 30.21 -9.32 -4.93
CA ALA A 261 29.76 -9.17 -6.32
C ALA A 261 28.62 -8.18 -6.47
N ASP A 262 27.79 -8.06 -5.44
CA ASP A 262 26.57 -7.25 -5.41
C ASP A 262 26.75 -5.84 -4.81
N VAL A 263 27.83 -5.62 -4.08
CA VAL A 263 28.12 -4.34 -3.45
C VAL A 263 29.07 -3.48 -4.29
N GLU A 264 29.12 -2.17 -4.00
CA GLU A 264 30.06 -1.27 -4.66
C GLU A 264 31.52 -1.67 -4.33
N GLY A 265 32.42 -1.48 -5.30
CA GLY A 265 33.85 -1.74 -5.14
C GLY A 265 34.57 -0.67 -4.30
N LYS A 266 34.02 -0.32 -3.13
CA LYS A 266 34.61 0.62 -2.18
C LYS A 266 35.24 -0.13 -1.01
N ARG A 267 36.37 0.36 -0.52
CA ARG A 267 37.12 -0.22 0.63
C ARG A 267 36.25 -0.32 1.89
N SER A 268 35.34 0.64 2.12
CA SER A 268 34.42 0.64 3.26
C SER A 268 33.51 -0.59 3.31
N ASN A 269 33.20 -1.18 2.16
CA ASN A 269 32.34 -2.37 2.09
C ASN A 269 33.04 -3.65 2.55
N TYR A 270 34.38 -3.67 2.58
CA TYR A 270 35.13 -4.83 3.05
C TYR A 270 34.85 -5.10 4.55
N ILE A 271 34.97 -4.05 5.36
CA ILE A 271 34.69 -4.17 6.80
C ILE A 271 33.22 -4.46 7.07
N ALA A 272 32.31 -3.90 6.26
CA ALA A 272 30.88 -4.16 6.38
C ALA A 272 30.56 -5.65 6.17
N LEU A 273 31.08 -6.25 5.11
CA LEU A 273 30.87 -7.68 4.82
C LEU A 273 31.58 -8.57 5.85
N LEU A 274 32.77 -8.21 6.29
CA LEU A 274 33.50 -8.99 7.30
C LEU A 274 32.78 -8.98 8.66
N LYS A 275 32.23 -7.85 9.08
CA LYS A 275 31.40 -7.75 10.30
C LYS A 275 30.10 -8.53 10.18
N LEU A 276 29.46 -8.51 9.03
CA LEU A 276 28.28 -9.35 8.77
C LEU A 276 28.62 -10.84 8.85
N PHE A 277 29.75 -11.25 8.26
CA PHE A 277 30.23 -12.63 8.40
C PHE A 277 30.43 -13.00 9.87
N GLN A 278 31.10 -12.18 10.63
CA GLN A 278 31.36 -12.38 12.07
C GLN A 278 30.04 -12.48 12.85
N SER A 279 29.09 -11.56 12.63
CA SER A 279 27.81 -11.54 13.34
C SER A 279 26.98 -12.80 13.07
N ILE A 280 26.99 -13.31 11.82
CA ILE A 280 26.24 -14.52 11.46
C ILE A 280 26.82 -15.78 12.13
N HIS A 281 28.14 -15.83 12.27
CA HIS A 281 28.84 -16.99 12.85
C HIS A 281 29.14 -16.81 14.35
N SER A 282 28.63 -15.74 14.97
CA SER A 282 28.77 -15.51 16.41
C SER A 282 27.88 -16.46 17.21
N PRO A 283 28.34 -17.03 18.33
CA PRO A 283 27.47 -17.73 19.28
C PRO A 283 26.33 -16.84 19.81
N ASP A 284 26.58 -15.53 19.93
CA ASP A 284 25.60 -14.53 20.39
C ASP A 284 24.90 -13.85 19.19
N PHE A 285 24.41 -14.66 18.24
CA PHE A 285 23.76 -14.14 17.04
C PHE A 285 22.56 -13.24 17.35
N SER A 286 22.51 -12.09 16.71
CA SER A 286 21.41 -11.11 16.83
C SER A 286 20.93 -10.62 15.46
N LEU A 287 19.66 -10.88 15.14
CA LEU A 287 19.00 -10.35 13.92
C LEU A 287 19.03 -8.82 13.88
N SER A 288 18.82 -8.18 15.04
CA SER A 288 18.83 -6.71 15.14
C SER A 288 20.20 -6.13 14.81
N GLU A 289 21.30 -6.79 15.25
CA GLU A 289 22.66 -6.36 14.92
C GLU A 289 22.94 -6.50 13.42
N VAL A 290 22.61 -7.63 12.83
CA VAL A 290 22.73 -7.85 11.38
C VAL A 290 21.94 -6.81 10.60
N ASN A 291 20.70 -6.54 10.99
CA ASN A 291 19.86 -5.53 10.34
C ASN A 291 20.44 -4.12 10.47
N ASN A 292 21.01 -3.77 11.62
CA ASN A 292 21.69 -2.48 11.83
C ASN A 292 22.89 -2.32 10.90
N TYR A 293 23.68 -3.38 10.72
CA TYR A 293 24.79 -3.34 9.74
C TYR A 293 24.28 -3.18 8.31
N ILE A 294 23.24 -3.93 7.92
CA ILE A 294 22.66 -3.82 6.58
C ILE A 294 22.09 -2.42 6.35
N SER A 295 21.33 -1.88 7.29
CA SER A 295 20.74 -0.54 7.19
C SER A 295 21.81 0.56 7.14
N LYS A 296 22.91 0.39 7.86
CA LYS A 296 24.02 1.35 7.89
C LYS A 296 24.83 1.36 6.59
N TYR A 297 25.17 0.19 6.07
CA TYR A 297 26.09 0.08 4.93
C TYR A 297 25.39 -0.10 3.58
N PHE A 298 24.16 -0.60 3.58
CA PHE A 298 23.34 -0.86 2.39
C PHE A 298 21.92 -0.30 2.54
N PRO A 299 21.79 1.03 2.76
CA PRO A 299 20.52 1.65 3.14
C PRO A 299 19.44 1.58 2.04
N ASP A 300 19.85 1.62 0.77
CA ASP A 300 18.93 1.63 -0.35
C ASP A 300 18.51 0.19 -0.73
N SER A 301 17.30 -0.01 -1.20
CA SER A 301 16.78 -1.34 -1.62
C SER A 301 17.67 -2.03 -2.67
N ASP A 302 18.23 -1.25 -3.59
CA ASP A 302 19.04 -1.77 -4.69
C ASP A 302 20.50 -2.09 -4.30
N LYS A 303 20.98 -1.52 -3.19
CA LYS A 303 22.33 -1.79 -2.70
C LYS A 303 22.38 -3.08 -1.91
N GLY A 304 23.22 -4.01 -2.35
CA GLY A 304 23.32 -5.33 -1.73
C GLY A 304 22.05 -6.17 -1.88
N LYS A 305 21.37 -6.09 -3.01
CA LYS A 305 20.13 -6.79 -3.26
C LYS A 305 20.27 -8.31 -3.13
N PHE A 306 21.33 -8.87 -3.71
CA PHE A 306 21.60 -10.31 -3.60
C PHE A 306 21.94 -10.72 -2.17
N LEU A 307 22.71 -9.91 -1.44
CA LEU A 307 23.02 -10.10 -0.02
C LEU A 307 21.73 -10.11 0.80
N LYS A 308 20.87 -9.11 0.66
CA LYS A 308 19.60 -9.00 1.37
C LYS A 308 18.67 -10.19 1.08
N LYS A 309 18.62 -10.62 -0.18
CA LYS A 309 17.82 -11.79 -0.57
C LYS A 309 18.32 -13.08 0.09
N ASN A 310 19.63 -13.26 0.22
CA ASN A 310 20.18 -14.42 0.91
C ASN A 310 20.05 -14.37 2.43
N PHE A 311 19.93 -13.18 3.00
CA PHE A 311 19.73 -13.00 4.45
C PHE A 311 18.25 -13.09 4.82
N TYR A 312 17.38 -12.44 4.08
CA TYR A 312 15.99 -12.26 4.47
C TYR A 312 14.99 -13.00 3.56
N GLY A 313 15.44 -13.55 2.44
CA GLY A 313 14.60 -14.30 1.52
C GLY A 313 14.39 -15.76 1.91
N THR A 314 13.70 -16.48 1.03
CA THR A 314 13.53 -17.95 1.13
C THR A 314 14.89 -18.64 1.15
N ASN A 315 15.08 -19.62 2.02
CA ASN A 315 16.37 -20.30 2.26
C ASN A 315 17.45 -19.34 2.82
N SER A 316 17.07 -18.54 3.80
CA SER A 316 17.99 -17.66 4.51
C SER A 316 19.21 -18.41 5.03
N ILE A 317 20.37 -17.75 4.93
CA ILE A 317 21.62 -18.27 5.53
C ILE A 317 21.75 -17.89 7.01
N LEU A 318 20.80 -17.11 7.55
CA LEU A 318 20.81 -16.72 8.95
C LEU A 318 20.45 -17.90 9.86
N PRO A 319 21.09 -18.05 11.01
CA PRO A 319 20.86 -19.18 11.92
C PRO A 319 19.58 -19.01 12.77
N VAL A 320 18.45 -18.77 12.11
CA VAL A 320 17.13 -18.61 12.74
C VAL A 320 16.07 -19.39 11.99
N SER A 321 14.98 -19.73 12.68
CA SER A 321 13.84 -20.36 12.02
C SER A 321 13.10 -19.36 11.13
N GLU A 322 12.41 -19.87 10.10
CA GLU A 322 11.63 -19.08 9.16
C GLU A 322 10.59 -18.20 9.87
N LYS A 323 9.91 -18.74 10.87
CA LYS A 323 8.95 -18.03 11.71
C LYS A 323 9.56 -16.79 12.39
N VAL A 324 10.72 -16.94 13.03
CA VAL A 324 11.43 -15.85 13.73
C VAL A 324 11.86 -14.78 12.72
N LEU A 325 12.33 -15.20 11.56
CA LEU A 325 12.75 -14.30 10.51
C LEU A 325 11.58 -13.48 9.95
N ILE A 326 10.46 -14.11 9.68
CA ILE A 326 9.25 -13.42 9.18
C ILE A 326 8.71 -12.45 10.23
N ASP A 327 8.61 -12.86 11.51
CA ASP A 327 8.16 -11.99 12.59
C ASP A 327 9.04 -10.74 12.72
N PHE A 328 10.35 -10.93 12.60
CA PHE A 328 11.31 -9.82 12.57
C PHE A 328 11.10 -8.89 11.38
N LEU A 329 10.95 -9.44 10.18
CA LEU A 329 10.75 -8.67 8.96
C LEU A 329 9.45 -7.85 9.02
N LEU A 330 8.36 -8.44 9.45
CA LEU A 330 7.08 -7.76 9.60
C LEU A 330 7.12 -6.66 10.68
N SER A 331 7.92 -6.88 11.74
CA SER A 331 8.10 -5.86 12.80
C SER A 331 8.98 -4.68 12.38
N ASN A 332 9.84 -4.87 11.37
CA ASN A 332 10.82 -3.88 10.90
C ASN A 332 10.57 -3.45 9.45
N GLY A 333 9.39 -3.72 8.91
CA GLY A 333 9.05 -3.61 7.49
C GLY A 333 9.10 -2.24 6.86
N ASN A 334 9.04 -1.19 7.64
CA ASN A 334 9.18 0.19 7.14
C ASN A 334 10.63 0.60 6.86
N SER A 335 11.58 -0.35 6.93
CA SER A 335 12.96 -0.10 6.56
C SER A 335 13.06 0.06 5.04
N SER A 336 13.40 1.25 4.56
CA SER A 336 13.65 1.55 3.13
C SER A 336 14.74 0.68 2.51
N SER A 337 15.51 -0.04 3.34
CA SER A 337 16.56 -0.96 2.91
C SER A 337 16.06 -2.32 2.41
N LEU A 338 14.78 -2.67 2.69
CA LEU A 338 14.21 -3.97 2.35
C LEU A 338 13.11 -3.81 1.30
N ASN A 339 13.16 -4.61 0.23
CA ASN A 339 12.09 -4.72 -0.73
C ASN A 339 11.31 -6.02 -0.46
N TYR A 340 10.10 -5.90 0.08
CA TYR A 340 9.26 -7.03 0.46
C TYR A 340 8.89 -7.94 -0.71
N ASP A 341 8.67 -7.38 -1.90
CA ASP A 341 8.33 -8.16 -3.10
C ASP A 341 9.44 -9.13 -3.48
N ASP A 342 10.70 -8.71 -3.32
CA ASP A 342 11.85 -9.57 -3.60
C ASP A 342 12.07 -10.65 -2.53
N LEU A 343 11.52 -10.45 -1.33
CA LEU A 343 11.66 -11.36 -0.20
C LEU A 343 10.56 -12.43 -0.15
N GLN A 344 9.55 -12.32 -1.00
CA GLN A 344 8.41 -13.25 -1.07
C GLN A 344 7.72 -13.47 0.29
N ILE A 345 7.63 -12.43 1.10
CA ILE A 345 7.15 -12.52 2.50
C ILE A 345 5.75 -13.13 2.56
N PHE A 346 4.86 -12.72 1.66
CA PHE A 346 3.49 -13.19 1.65
C PHE A 346 3.38 -14.69 1.32
N ASP A 347 4.14 -15.17 0.33
CA ASP A 347 4.20 -16.60 -0.01
C ASP A 347 4.75 -17.42 1.18
N ARG A 348 5.74 -16.88 1.88
CA ARG A 348 6.36 -17.51 3.06
C ARG A 348 5.41 -17.59 4.25
N VAL A 349 4.69 -16.49 4.53
CA VAL A 349 3.63 -16.48 5.56
C VAL A 349 2.53 -17.50 5.21
N THR A 350 2.11 -17.55 3.94
CA THR A 350 1.15 -18.54 3.46
C THR A 350 1.61 -19.97 3.72
N ASN A 351 2.88 -20.26 3.47
CA ASN A 351 3.45 -21.60 3.71
C ASN A 351 3.46 -21.95 5.21
N LEU A 352 3.79 -21.01 6.09
CA LEU A 352 3.78 -21.23 7.54
C LEU A 352 2.38 -21.52 8.08
N ILE A 353 1.35 -20.86 7.54
CA ILE A 353 -0.05 -21.10 7.90
C ILE A 353 -0.50 -22.48 7.40
N ASN A 354 -0.29 -22.75 6.13
CA ASN A 354 -0.74 -23.98 5.49
C ASN A 354 -0.03 -25.22 6.05
N SER A 355 1.22 -25.08 6.51
CA SER A 355 1.96 -26.17 7.19
C SER A 355 1.57 -26.35 8.66
N GLY A 356 0.81 -25.42 9.26
CA GLY A 356 0.45 -25.45 10.68
C GLY A 356 1.61 -25.12 11.63
N GLU A 357 2.67 -24.49 11.12
CA GLU A 357 3.85 -24.11 11.93
C GLU A 357 3.58 -22.93 12.87
N ILE A 358 2.49 -22.19 12.64
CA ILE A 358 2.03 -21.08 13.47
C ILE A 358 0.60 -21.32 13.94
N SER A 359 0.31 -20.92 15.18
CA SER A 359 -1.05 -20.93 15.75
C SER A 359 -1.89 -19.78 15.21
N ASP A 360 -3.24 -19.87 15.36
CA ASP A 360 -4.17 -18.80 14.96
C ASP A 360 -3.83 -17.46 15.61
N ASP A 361 -3.48 -17.47 16.91
CA ASP A 361 -3.11 -16.24 17.64
C ASP A 361 -1.82 -15.62 17.11
N GLU A 362 -0.84 -16.44 16.79
CA GLU A 362 0.40 -15.99 16.19
C GLU A 362 0.17 -15.44 14.78
N PHE A 363 -0.72 -16.09 14.03
CA PHE A 363 -1.10 -15.63 12.71
C PHE A 363 -1.75 -14.24 12.78
N ILE A 364 -2.74 -14.04 13.66
CA ILE A 364 -3.40 -12.73 13.84
C ILE A 364 -2.36 -11.67 14.23
N ARG A 365 -1.44 -11.99 15.13
CA ARG A 365 -0.36 -11.09 15.55
C ARG A 365 0.59 -10.72 14.39
N LEU A 366 0.97 -11.68 13.58
CA LEU A 366 1.83 -11.46 12.42
C LEU A 366 1.09 -10.63 11.36
N PHE A 367 -0.16 -10.95 11.15
CA PHE A 367 -1.00 -10.28 10.16
C PHE A 367 -1.22 -8.81 10.50
N GLY A 368 -1.41 -8.46 11.78
CA GLY A 368 -1.52 -7.07 12.24
C GLY A 368 -0.27 -6.21 12.01
N LYS A 369 0.85 -6.80 11.58
CA LYS A 369 2.10 -6.10 11.24
C LYS A 369 2.27 -5.87 9.73
N ILE A 370 1.40 -6.43 8.90
CA ILE A 370 1.49 -6.36 7.45
C ILE A 370 0.88 -5.05 6.95
N ASP A 371 1.55 -4.36 6.05
CA ASP A 371 0.96 -3.27 5.28
C ASP A 371 0.15 -3.87 4.11
N TYR A 372 -1.18 -3.77 4.21
CA TYR A 372 -2.11 -4.39 3.27
C TYR A 372 -2.15 -3.71 1.89
N SER A 373 -1.67 -2.49 1.79
CA SER A 373 -1.69 -1.72 0.54
C SER A 373 -0.89 -2.36 -0.61
N GLY A 374 0.05 -3.25 -0.27
CA GLY A 374 0.92 -3.94 -1.21
C GLY A 374 0.63 -5.44 -1.40
N ILE A 375 -0.41 -6.00 -0.76
CA ILE A 375 -0.70 -7.44 -0.86
C ILE A 375 -1.24 -7.79 -2.24
N LYS A 376 -0.53 -8.69 -2.94
CA LYS A 376 -0.97 -9.20 -4.25
C LYS A 376 -2.19 -10.11 -4.11
N THR A 377 -3.09 -10.05 -5.06
CA THR A 377 -4.27 -10.93 -5.16
C THR A 377 -3.92 -12.41 -5.01
N SER A 378 -2.77 -12.82 -5.57
CA SER A 378 -2.28 -14.20 -5.50
C SER A 378 -2.00 -14.72 -4.09
N PHE A 379 -1.79 -13.86 -3.12
CA PHE A 379 -1.65 -14.26 -1.71
C PHE A 379 -2.97 -14.79 -1.17
N TRP A 380 -4.06 -14.04 -1.38
CA TRP A 380 -5.39 -14.40 -0.90
C TRP A 380 -5.95 -15.65 -1.56
N GLU A 381 -5.62 -15.87 -2.83
CA GLU A 381 -6.02 -17.07 -3.57
C GLU A 381 -5.40 -18.35 -3.04
N LYS A 382 -4.22 -18.26 -2.44
CA LYS A 382 -3.46 -19.42 -1.92
C LYS A 382 -3.79 -19.76 -0.47
N ILE A 383 -4.39 -18.84 0.28
CA ILE A 383 -4.72 -19.05 1.69
C ILE A 383 -6.15 -19.57 1.78
N ASN A 384 -6.33 -20.63 2.58
CA ASN A 384 -7.66 -21.13 2.94
C ASN A 384 -7.85 -20.94 4.45
N LEU A 385 -8.47 -19.84 4.85
CA LEU A 385 -8.70 -19.52 6.25
C LEU A 385 -10.08 -19.99 6.71
N PRO A 386 -10.19 -20.60 7.89
CA PRO A 386 -11.48 -20.89 8.54
C PRO A 386 -12.24 -19.58 8.82
N LEU A 387 -13.56 -19.61 8.71
CA LEU A 387 -14.40 -18.39 8.94
C LEU A 387 -14.16 -17.78 10.32
N ASP A 388 -14.02 -18.58 11.37
CA ASP A 388 -13.79 -18.08 12.73
C ASP A 388 -12.47 -17.31 12.83
N LEU A 389 -11.43 -17.73 12.12
CA LEU A 389 -10.16 -17.01 12.04
C LEU A 389 -10.30 -15.70 11.26
N VAL A 390 -11.07 -15.71 10.16
CA VAL A 390 -11.37 -14.49 9.39
C VAL A 390 -12.11 -13.46 10.24
N LEU A 391 -13.10 -13.88 11.03
CA LEU A 391 -13.83 -12.98 11.94
C LEU A 391 -12.90 -12.38 12.99
N ARG A 392 -12.01 -13.18 13.57
CA ARG A 392 -10.99 -12.72 14.54
C ARG A 392 -9.98 -11.75 13.93
N LEU A 393 -9.62 -11.94 12.65
CA LEU A 393 -8.78 -10.99 11.93
C LEU A 393 -9.49 -9.65 11.73
N ILE A 394 -10.76 -9.68 11.35
CA ILE A 394 -11.58 -8.48 11.19
C ILE A 394 -11.76 -7.73 12.51
N ASP A 395 -11.96 -8.45 13.62
CA ASP A 395 -12.05 -7.84 14.94
C ASP A 395 -10.73 -7.19 15.37
N ALA A 396 -9.59 -7.81 15.01
CA ALA A 396 -8.26 -7.29 15.31
C ALA A 396 -7.89 -6.08 14.44
N ASP A 397 -8.26 -6.10 13.16
CA ASP A 397 -8.06 -4.99 12.24
C ASP A 397 -9.23 -4.87 11.24
N PRO A 398 -10.18 -3.96 11.52
CA PRO A 398 -11.33 -3.73 10.65
C PRO A 398 -10.98 -3.30 9.21
N ASN A 399 -9.81 -2.70 8.97
CA ASN A 399 -9.41 -2.27 7.63
C ASN A 399 -9.18 -3.44 6.65
N LEU A 400 -9.01 -4.66 7.18
CA LEU A 400 -8.88 -5.87 6.37
C LEU A 400 -10.15 -6.26 5.62
N ILE A 401 -11.29 -5.77 6.05
CA ILE A 401 -12.58 -6.29 5.60
C ILE A 401 -12.78 -6.16 4.10
N SER A 402 -12.40 -5.03 3.54
CA SER A 402 -12.55 -4.77 2.11
C SER A 402 -11.74 -5.77 1.28
N VAL A 403 -10.52 -6.09 1.74
CA VAL A 403 -9.62 -7.03 1.07
C VAL A 403 -10.12 -8.47 1.24
N LEU A 404 -10.50 -8.87 2.44
CA LEU A 404 -10.97 -10.23 2.73
C LEU A 404 -12.25 -10.55 1.97
N VAL A 405 -13.21 -9.65 1.97
CA VAL A 405 -14.51 -9.86 1.30
C VAL A 405 -14.37 -9.82 -0.22
N SER A 406 -13.53 -8.98 -0.77
CA SER A 406 -13.30 -8.96 -2.23
C SER A 406 -12.72 -10.28 -2.74
N HIS A 407 -11.90 -10.98 -1.94
CA HIS A 407 -11.31 -12.26 -2.30
C HIS A 407 -12.18 -13.46 -1.92
N TRP A 408 -12.94 -13.36 -0.83
CA TRP A 408 -13.84 -14.40 -0.36
C TRP A 408 -15.28 -13.87 -0.14
N PRO A 409 -16.01 -13.52 -1.20
CA PRO A 409 -17.35 -12.99 -1.07
C PRO A 409 -18.30 -13.90 -0.28
N LYS A 410 -18.05 -15.22 -0.28
CA LYS A 410 -18.82 -16.22 0.49
C LYS A 410 -18.82 -15.97 2.00
N ILE A 411 -17.89 -15.21 2.54
CA ILE A 411 -17.89 -14.79 3.96
C ILE A 411 -19.21 -14.10 4.29
N ALA A 412 -19.70 -13.26 3.39
CA ALA A 412 -20.96 -12.52 3.57
C ALA A 412 -22.22 -13.39 3.55
N GLU A 413 -22.13 -14.66 3.14
CA GLU A 413 -23.25 -15.62 3.20
C GLU A 413 -23.48 -16.16 4.62
N ASP A 414 -22.53 -15.94 5.57
CA ASP A 414 -22.66 -16.42 6.94
C ASP A 414 -23.26 -15.33 7.86
N ILE A 415 -24.19 -15.74 8.70
CA ILE A 415 -24.91 -14.87 9.63
C ILE A 415 -23.96 -14.20 10.64
N LYS A 416 -22.86 -14.85 11.05
CA LYS A 416 -21.92 -14.34 12.04
C LYS A 416 -21.30 -13.02 11.62
N VAL A 417 -21.06 -12.82 10.33
CA VAL A 417 -20.49 -11.60 9.76
C VAL A 417 -21.40 -10.39 10.00
N TRP A 418 -22.71 -10.61 10.00
CA TRP A 418 -23.72 -9.55 10.17
C TRP A 418 -24.06 -9.24 11.64
N TYR A 419 -23.35 -9.87 12.60
CA TYR A 419 -23.32 -9.47 14.01
C TYR A 419 -22.18 -8.50 14.33
N LEU A 420 -21.24 -8.28 13.41
CA LEU A 420 -20.17 -7.29 13.56
C LEU A 420 -20.78 -5.88 13.64
N ASN A 421 -19.96 -4.88 14.00
CA ASN A 421 -20.45 -3.51 14.12
C ASN A 421 -20.91 -2.95 12.75
N TYR A 422 -21.76 -1.92 12.78
CA TYR A 422 -22.40 -1.37 11.57
C TYR A 422 -21.42 -0.78 10.55
N SER A 423 -20.30 -0.18 11.01
CA SER A 423 -19.29 0.35 10.10
C SER A 423 -18.62 -0.76 9.29
N ILE A 424 -18.27 -1.85 9.94
CA ILE A 424 -17.71 -3.05 9.31
C ILE A 424 -18.70 -3.65 8.30
N GLN A 425 -19.99 -3.77 8.68
CA GLN A 425 -21.00 -4.27 7.76
C GLN A 425 -21.15 -3.41 6.49
N ARG A 426 -21.02 -2.09 6.62
CA ARG A 426 -21.04 -1.19 5.45
C ARG A 426 -19.84 -1.39 4.54
N GLU A 427 -18.65 -1.58 5.09
CA GLU A 427 -17.46 -1.88 4.30
C GLU A 427 -17.57 -3.22 3.58
N ILE A 428 -18.12 -4.26 4.25
CA ILE A 428 -18.43 -5.53 3.59
C ILE A 428 -19.32 -5.29 2.37
N LEU A 429 -20.38 -4.54 2.55
CA LEU A 429 -21.34 -4.27 1.50
C LEU A 429 -20.73 -3.53 0.31
N GLN A 430 -19.86 -2.56 0.57
CA GLN A 430 -19.12 -1.83 -0.46
C GLN A 430 -18.19 -2.76 -1.24
N SER A 431 -17.49 -3.65 -0.53
CA SER A 431 -16.54 -4.60 -1.14
C SER A 431 -17.22 -5.70 -1.98
N LEU A 432 -18.51 -5.96 -1.74
CA LEU A 432 -19.29 -6.94 -2.51
C LEU A 432 -19.83 -6.41 -3.84
N GLN A 433 -19.81 -5.10 -4.08
CA GLN A 433 -20.44 -4.50 -5.28
C GLN A 433 -19.88 -5.04 -6.60
N ASP A 434 -18.57 -5.27 -6.64
CA ASP A 434 -17.85 -5.71 -7.85
C ASP A 434 -17.59 -7.23 -7.87
N SER A 435 -18.15 -7.99 -6.92
CA SER A 435 -17.87 -9.40 -6.75
C SER A 435 -19.01 -10.29 -7.29
N ASN A 436 -18.67 -11.51 -7.69
CA ASN A 436 -19.66 -12.53 -8.10
C ASN A 436 -20.36 -13.13 -6.87
N THR A 437 -21.21 -12.34 -6.22
CA THR A 437 -21.84 -12.64 -4.94
C THR A 437 -23.20 -13.31 -5.12
N ASN A 438 -23.48 -14.34 -4.32
CA ASN A 438 -24.83 -14.90 -4.23
C ASN A 438 -25.70 -14.05 -3.29
N TRP A 439 -26.33 -13.03 -3.86
CA TRP A 439 -27.12 -12.06 -3.10
C TRP A 439 -28.32 -12.65 -2.35
N GLU A 440 -28.91 -13.76 -2.81
CA GLU A 440 -30.02 -14.40 -2.09
C GLU A 440 -29.56 -14.95 -0.73
N LYS A 441 -28.39 -15.58 -0.69
CA LYS A 441 -27.82 -16.08 0.56
C LYS A 441 -27.37 -14.96 1.50
N VAL A 442 -26.74 -13.93 0.95
CA VAL A 442 -26.37 -12.74 1.72
C VAL A 442 -27.60 -12.08 2.33
N LEU A 443 -28.66 -11.89 1.56
CA LEU A 443 -29.92 -11.36 2.05
C LEU A 443 -30.52 -12.22 3.17
N ALA A 444 -30.52 -13.56 3.00
CA ALA A 444 -31.01 -14.48 4.01
C ALA A 444 -30.19 -14.34 5.33
N ALA A 445 -28.88 -14.21 5.26
CA ALA A 445 -28.02 -14.02 6.41
C ALA A 445 -28.26 -12.65 7.09
N VAL A 446 -28.36 -11.58 6.32
CA VAL A 446 -28.64 -10.23 6.83
C VAL A 446 -30.00 -10.14 7.51
N VAL A 447 -31.03 -10.69 6.90
CA VAL A 447 -32.39 -10.72 7.49
C VAL A 447 -32.41 -11.55 8.77
N SER A 448 -31.76 -12.71 8.77
CA SER A 448 -31.67 -13.57 9.96
C SER A 448 -30.91 -12.95 11.12
N SER A 449 -29.89 -12.14 10.85
CA SER A 449 -29.13 -11.40 11.86
C SER A 449 -29.88 -10.19 12.43
N LYS A 450 -30.99 -9.78 11.81
CA LYS A 450 -31.73 -8.55 12.12
C LYS A 450 -30.87 -7.28 12.01
N SER A 451 -29.84 -7.30 11.15
CA SER A 451 -28.97 -6.15 10.97
C SER A 451 -29.63 -5.00 10.23
N LYS A 452 -29.38 -3.79 10.69
CA LYS A 452 -29.82 -2.56 10.04
C LYS A 452 -29.15 -2.30 8.68
N ILE A 453 -28.10 -3.03 8.35
CA ILE A 453 -27.37 -2.93 7.06
C ILE A 453 -28.28 -3.23 5.86
N ILE A 454 -29.41 -3.90 6.10
CA ILE A 454 -30.39 -4.20 5.07
C ILE A 454 -30.83 -2.93 4.30
N PHE A 455 -30.77 -1.76 4.94
CA PHE A 455 -31.11 -0.50 4.31
C PHE A 455 -30.04 0.01 3.31
N ASP A 456 -28.79 -0.28 3.58
CA ASP A 456 -27.69 0.05 2.66
C ASP A 456 -27.59 -0.99 1.53
N LEU A 457 -27.90 -2.24 1.84
CA LEU A 457 -27.88 -3.36 0.89
C LEU A 457 -28.83 -3.11 -0.29
N ARG A 458 -29.96 -2.47 -0.06
CA ARG A 458 -30.90 -2.08 -1.12
C ARG A 458 -30.31 -1.13 -2.16
N LYS A 459 -29.33 -0.29 -1.78
CA LYS A 459 -28.65 0.63 -2.70
C LYS A 459 -27.71 -0.09 -3.65
N VAL A 460 -27.20 -1.24 -3.22
CA VAL A 460 -26.24 -2.04 -3.96
C VAL A 460 -26.89 -3.06 -4.86
N VAL A 461 -27.90 -3.77 -4.35
CA VAL A 461 -28.49 -4.94 -5.02
C VAL A 461 -29.83 -4.64 -5.69
N GLY A 462 -30.47 -3.51 -5.37
CA GLY A 462 -31.67 -3.00 -6.02
C GLY A 462 -32.81 -4.01 -6.13
N GLN A 463 -33.10 -4.48 -7.33
CA GLN A 463 -34.25 -5.34 -7.64
C GLN A 463 -34.29 -6.64 -6.81
N THR A 464 -33.18 -7.33 -6.62
CA THR A 464 -33.12 -8.60 -5.87
C THR A 464 -33.53 -8.40 -4.41
N VAL A 465 -33.06 -7.30 -3.78
CA VAL A 465 -33.48 -6.95 -2.42
C VAL A 465 -34.94 -6.66 -2.35
N THR A 466 -35.48 -5.92 -3.33
CA THR A 466 -36.91 -5.59 -3.43
C THR A 466 -37.73 -6.86 -3.51
N ASN A 467 -37.42 -7.75 -4.43
CA ASN A 467 -38.13 -9.00 -4.64
C ASN A 467 -38.12 -9.88 -3.37
N TYR A 468 -36.95 -10.08 -2.77
CA TYR A 468 -36.80 -10.88 -1.56
C TYR A 468 -37.55 -10.27 -0.38
N SER A 469 -37.48 -8.98 -0.19
CA SER A 469 -38.16 -8.27 0.90
C SER A 469 -39.68 -8.32 0.74
N LEU A 470 -40.19 -8.13 -0.48
CA LEU A 470 -41.61 -8.23 -0.78
C LEU A 470 -42.12 -9.66 -0.57
N GLN A 471 -41.35 -10.68 -0.91
CA GLN A 471 -41.69 -12.07 -0.64
C GLN A 471 -41.78 -12.35 0.87
N LEU A 472 -40.83 -11.86 1.67
CA LEU A 472 -40.87 -11.98 3.14
C LEU A 472 -42.13 -11.32 3.73
N ILE A 473 -42.48 -10.14 3.20
CA ILE A 473 -43.69 -9.43 3.63
C ILE A 473 -44.94 -10.25 3.27
N ASN A 474 -44.99 -10.73 2.04
CA ASN A 474 -46.11 -11.53 1.58
C ASN A 474 -46.30 -12.80 2.41
N ASP A 475 -45.20 -13.39 2.89
CA ASP A 475 -45.22 -14.58 3.76
C ASP A 475 -45.47 -14.27 5.25
N GLY A 476 -45.73 -13.02 5.59
CA GLY A 476 -46.00 -12.60 6.97
C GLY A 476 -44.77 -12.53 7.88
N LYS A 477 -43.58 -12.53 7.30
CA LYS A 477 -42.29 -12.45 8.01
C LYS A 477 -41.78 -11.00 8.12
N SER A 478 -42.67 -10.03 8.13
CA SER A 478 -42.39 -8.61 8.02
C SER A 478 -41.84 -7.93 9.31
N GLY A 479 -41.71 -8.65 10.41
CA GLY A 479 -41.26 -8.08 11.70
C GLY A 479 -39.89 -7.44 11.69
N LEU A 480 -39.16 -7.52 10.56
CA LEU A 480 -37.84 -6.93 10.34
C LEU A 480 -37.90 -5.63 9.53
N LEU A 481 -39.05 -5.33 8.92
CA LEU A 481 -39.20 -4.20 8.02
C LEU A 481 -39.71 -2.98 8.80
N ASN A 482 -38.90 -1.96 8.86
CA ASN A 482 -39.21 -0.69 9.50
C ASN A 482 -39.61 0.38 8.47
N GLU A 483 -39.84 1.61 8.93
CA GLU A 483 -40.28 2.73 8.08
C GLU A 483 -39.26 3.03 6.94
N ASP A 484 -37.96 2.76 7.13
CA ASP A 484 -36.93 3.03 6.10
C ASP A 484 -37.08 2.15 4.85
N TRP A 485 -37.61 0.92 5.01
CA TRP A 485 -37.93 0.05 3.87
C TRP A 485 -39.04 0.60 3.00
N ILE A 486 -39.96 1.27 3.63
CA ILE A 486 -41.11 1.87 3.00
C ILE A 486 -40.70 3.00 2.08
N GLU A 487 -39.84 3.86 2.58
CA GLU A 487 -39.28 4.94 1.77
C GLU A 487 -38.52 4.39 0.56
N TYR A 488 -37.79 3.30 0.73
CA TYR A 488 -37.14 2.60 -0.36
C TYR A 488 -38.14 2.06 -1.40
N PHE A 489 -39.23 1.42 -0.96
CA PHE A 489 -40.27 0.92 -1.90
C PHE A 489 -40.94 2.06 -2.67
N ILE A 490 -41.14 3.21 -2.04
CA ILE A 490 -41.68 4.40 -2.70
C ILE A 490 -40.70 4.94 -3.75
N GLN A 491 -39.39 4.93 -3.44
CA GLN A 491 -38.37 5.41 -4.36
C GLN A 491 -38.08 4.45 -5.53
N ASN A 492 -38.42 3.16 -5.37
CA ASN A 492 -38.21 2.11 -6.35
C ASN A 492 -39.53 1.48 -6.79
N ASP A 493 -40.53 2.30 -7.05
CA ASP A 493 -41.88 1.91 -7.38
C ASP A 493 -41.98 1.01 -8.63
N GLU A 494 -41.15 1.21 -9.64
CA GLU A 494 -41.06 0.37 -10.83
C GLU A 494 -40.69 -1.08 -10.48
N ALA A 495 -39.71 -1.28 -9.63
CA ALA A 495 -39.26 -2.59 -9.17
C ALA A 495 -40.36 -3.29 -8.35
N VAL A 496 -41.03 -2.55 -7.47
CA VAL A 496 -42.13 -3.03 -6.65
C VAL A 496 -43.30 -3.43 -7.55
N ASN A 497 -43.64 -2.59 -8.52
CA ASN A 497 -44.71 -2.83 -9.47
C ASN A 497 -44.47 -4.10 -10.29
N THR A 498 -43.25 -4.28 -10.80
CA THR A 498 -42.86 -5.48 -11.56
C THR A 498 -43.09 -6.74 -10.73
N TRP A 499 -42.60 -6.76 -9.48
CA TRP A 499 -42.78 -7.92 -8.58
C TRP A 499 -44.23 -8.20 -8.29
N ILE A 500 -45.07 -7.17 -8.06
CA ILE A 500 -46.49 -7.34 -7.78
C ILE A 500 -47.25 -7.92 -8.98
N LEU A 501 -46.94 -7.44 -10.19
CA LEU A 501 -47.57 -7.94 -11.42
C LEU A 501 -47.20 -9.40 -11.67
N GLU A 502 -45.97 -9.80 -11.39
CA GLU A 502 -45.52 -11.19 -11.50
C GLU A 502 -46.15 -12.10 -10.46
N ASN A 503 -46.47 -11.59 -9.26
CA ASN A 503 -46.99 -12.38 -8.13
C ASN A 503 -48.46 -12.10 -7.79
N LYS A 504 -49.21 -11.43 -8.65
CA LYS A 504 -50.56 -10.92 -8.38
C LYS A 504 -51.54 -11.97 -7.82
N ASP A 505 -51.44 -13.22 -8.28
CA ASP A 505 -52.31 -14.32 -7.89
C ASP A 505 -51.89 -15.01 -6.56
N ALA A 506 -50.70 -14.67 -6.04
CA ALA A 506 -50.12 -15.21 -4.81
C ALA A 506 -50.09 -14.20 -3.66
N LEU A 507 -50.70 -13.02 -3.82
CA LEU A 507 -50.70 -11.97 -2.83
C LEU A 507 -51.53 -12.33 -1.59
N LYS A 508 -50.97 -12.09 -0.40
CA LYS A 508 -51.59 -12.41 0.92
C LYS A 508 -51.88 -11.16 1.73
N GLY A 509 -52.64 -11.32 2.82
CA GLY A 509 -53.02 -10.22 3.73
C GLY A 509 -51.84 -9.30 4.16
N PRO A 510 -50.69 -9.82 4.61
CA PRO A 510 -49.54 -8.98 5.01
C PRO A 510 -49.05 -8.06 3.89
N PHE A 511 -49.08 -8.50 2.64
CA PHE A 511 -48.72 -7.65 1.50
C PHE A 511 -49.72 -6.48 1.34
N PHE A 512 -50.99 -6.72 1.46
CA PHE A 512 -52.00 -5.65 1.38
C PHE A 512 -51.90 -4.65 2.53
N ILE A 513 -51.48 -5.10 3.72
CA ILE A 513 -51.17 -4.20 4.83
C ILE A 513 -50.02 -3.26 4.43
N LEU A 514 -48.94 -3.79 3.87
CA LEU A 514 -47.86 -2.99 3.36
C LEU A 514 -48.34 -1.99 2.30
N MET A 515 -49.04 -2.47 1.29
CA MET A 515 -49.53 -1.67 0.17
C MET A 515 -50.42 -0.52 0.66
N PHE A 516 -51.40 -0.80 1.52
CA PHE A 516 -52.28 0.24 2.04
C PHE A 516 -51.62 1.15 3.06
N THR A 517 -50.59 0.70 3.75
CA THR A 517 -49.80 1.59 4.65
C THR A 517 -48.96 2.56 3.86
N TYR A 518 -48.28 2.11 2.84
CA TYR A 518 -47.12 2.76 2.31
C TYR A 518 -47.17 3.22 0.85
N MET A 519 -47.97 2.55 0.00
CA MET A 519 -48.13 2.99 -1.38
C MET A 519 -49.10 4.14 -1.52
N SER A 520 -48.78 5.09 -2.36
CA SER A 520 -49.71 6.15 -2.75
C SER A 520 -50.82 5.59 -3.64
N PRO A 521 -51.99 6.24 -3.70
CA PRO A 521 -53.07 5.87 -4.62
C PRO A 521 -52.64 5.79 -6.08
N LYS A 522 -51.66 6.64 -6.50
CA LYS A 522 -51.13 6.59 -7.85
C LYS A 522 -50.30 5.33 -8.10
N GLN A 523 -49.44 4.96 -7.14
CA GLN A 523 -48.68 3.72 -7.21
C GLN A 523 -49.59 2.50 -7.25
N ILE A 524 -50.60 2.46 -6.38
CA ILE A 524 -51.64 1.39 -6.41
C ILE A 524 -52.32 1.34 -7.77
N LYS A 525 -52.69 2.51 -8.33
CA LYS A 525 -53.33 2.60 -9.66
C LYS A 525 -52.40 2.14 -10.78
N TYR A 526 -51.13 2.50 -10.67
CA TYR A 526 -50.07 2.12 -11.63
C TYR A 526 -49.89 0.62 -11.73
N LEU A 527 -50.12 -0.12 -10.62
CA LEU A 527 -50.03 -1.58 -10.59
C LEU A 527 -51.05 -2.29 -11.49
N GLN A 528 -52.08 -1.57 -12.00
CA GLN A 528 -53.14 -2.11 -12.83
C GLN A 528 -53.76 -3.41 -12.24
N LEU A 529 -53.80 -3.51 -10.89
CA LEU A 529 -54.44 -4.63 -10.23
C LEU A 529 -55.94 -4.57 -10.48
N ASP A 530 -56.58 -5.74 -10.68
CA ASP A 530 -58.03 -5.83 -10.75
C ASP A 530 -58.65 -5.27 -9.45
N SER A 531 -59.68 -4.46 -9.58
CA SER A 531 -60.45 -3.91 -8.47
C SER A 531 -60.88 -4.99 -7.47
N LYS A 532 -61.23 -6.20 -7.95
CA LYS A 532 -61.59 -7.36 -7.13
C LYS A 532 -60.42 -7.81 -6.22
N ILE A 533 -59.18 -7.80 -6.73
CA ILE A 533 -58.01 -8.14 -5.94
C ILE A 533 -57.81 -7.12 -4.81
N LEU A 534 -57.96 -5.84 -5.10
CA LEU A 534 -57.83 -4.76 -4.11
C LEU A 534 -58.93 -4.84 -3.04
N VAL A 535 -60.18 -5.11 -3.43
CA VAL A 535 -61.29 -5.28 -2.49
C VAL A 535 -61.12 -6.54 -1.64
N SER A 536 -60.71 -7.65 -2.25
CA SER A 536 -60.43 -8.90 -1.53
C SER A 536 -59.25 -8.69 -0.53
N GLY A 537 -58.21 -8.02 -0.95
CA GLY A 537 -57.09 -7.65 -0.07
C GLY A 537 -57.51 -6.77 1.09
N TYR A 538 -58.36 -5.78 0.84
CA TYR A 538 -58.94 -4.94 1.90
C TYR A 538 -59.81 -5.74 2.89
N GLU A 539 -60.64 -6.64 2.43
CA GLU A 539 -61.43 -7.51 3.29
C GLU A 539 -60.57 -8.47 4.13
N LEU A 540 -59.46 -8.97 3.59
CA LEU A 540 -58.49 -9.80 4.33
C LEU A 540 -57.88 -9.07 5.52
N ILE A 541 -57.62 -7.78 5.41
CA ILE A 541 -56.96 -6.99 6.47
C ILE A 541 -57.96 -6.40 7.48
N LYS A 542 -59.22 -6.25 7.11
CA LYS A 542 -60.24 -5.56 7.91
C LYS A 542 -60.48 -6.19 9.29
N SER A 543 -60.39 -7.49 9.38
CA SER A 543 -60.64 -8.25 10.62
C SER A 543 -59.41 -8.35 11.53
N GLY A 544 -58.20 -8.05 11.04
CA GLY A 544 -56.95 -8.27 11.74
C GLY A 544 -56.14 -6.99 12.07
N THR A 545 -56.71 -5.80 11.79
CA THR A 545 -55.99 -4.53 11.91
C THR A 545 -56.74 -3.52 12.76
N THR A 546 -56.06 -2.45 13.16
CA THR A 546 -56.65 -1.36 13.93
C THR A 546 -57.65 -0.56 13.07
N ARG A 547 -58.63 0.06 13.74
CA ARG A 547 -59.62 0.93 13.10
C ARG A 547 -58.97 2.05 12.28
N ASP A 548 -57.90 2.61 12.79
CA ASP A 548 -57.15 3.69 12.11
C ASP A 548 -56.55 3.21 10.79
N PHE A 549 -56.02 2.00 10.78
CA PHE A 549 -55.48 1.39 9.57
C PHE A 549 -56.58 1.11 8.52
N VAL A 550 -57.73 0.61 8.96
CA VAL A 550 -58.88 0.39 8.09
C VAL A 550 -59.33 1.70 7.43
N ASN A 551 -59.32 2.80 8.18
CA ASN A 551 -59.66 4.12 7.67
C ASN A 551 -58.64 4.61 6.64
N ILE A 552 -57.34 4.41 6.89
CA ILE A 552 -56.26 4.74 5.94
C ILE A 552 -56.42 3.96 4.65
N ALA A 553 -56.61 2.64 4.73
CA ALA A 553 -56.79 1.77 3.61
C ALA A 553 -58.02 2.17 2.78
N SER A 554 -59.11 2.49 3.45
CA SER A 554 -60.38 2.94 2.81
C SER A 554 -60.18 4.26 2.05
N CYS A 555 -59.49 5.23 2.64
CA CYS A 555 -59.15 6.50 2.01
C CYS A 555 -58.33 6.30 0.74
N LYS A 556 -57.34 5.36 0.79
CA LYS A 556 -56.52 5.03 -0.37
C LYS A 556 -57.30 4.39 -1.49
N LEU A 557 -58.10 3.40 -1.18
CA LEU A 557 -58.93 2.73 -2.17
C LEU A 557 -59.85 3.72 -2.93
N LEU A 558 -60.45 4.64 -2.20
CA LEU A 558 -61.24 5.70 -2.82
C LEU A 558 -60.45 6.57 -3.77
N SER A 559 -59.18 6.86 -3.39
CA SER A 559 -58.29 7.71 -4.19
C SER A 559 -57.76 7.02 -5.44
N VAL A 560 -57.80 5.67 -5.50
CA VAL A 560 -57.41 4.89 -6.68
C VAL A 560 -58.38 5.08 -7.82
N GLY A 561 -59.70 5.32 -7.52
CA GLY A 561 -60.69 5.70 -8.52
C GLY A 561 -61.28 4.54 -9.32
N TYR A 562 -61.29 3.33 -8.77
CA TYR A 562 -62.07 2.21 -9.34
C TYR A 562 -63.51 2.28 -8.87
N ASP A 563 -64.47 2.20 -9.78
CA ASP A 563 -65.92 2.36 -9.48
C ASP A 563 -66.41 1.36 -8.42
N ASP A 564 -66.05 0.09 -8.51
CA ASP A 564 -66.45 -0.97 -7.56
C ASP A 564 -65.83 -0.76 -6.16
N VAL A 565 -64.59 -0.22 -6.11
CA VAL A 565 -63.90 0.09 -4.87
C VAL A 565 -64.44 1.37 -4.25
N LEU A 566 -64.85 2.33 -5.07
CA LEU A 566 -65.45 3.59 -4.67
C LEU A 566 -66.72 3.38 -3.89
N MET A 567 -67.64 2.53 -4.38
CA MET A 567 -68.91 2.28 -3.74
C MET A 567 -68.77 1.61 -2.37
N SER A 568 -67.96 0.56 -2.29
CA SER A 568 -67.76 -0.22 -1.05
C SER A 568 -67.05 0.61 0.02
N SER A 569 -66.03 1.37 -0.40
CA SER A 569 -65.17 2.15 0.53
C SER A 569 -65.81 3.48 0.92
N TYR A 570 -66.60 4.08 0.07
CA TYR A 570 -67.36 5.30 0.38
C TYR A 570 -68.33 5.08 1.53
N LEU A 571 -69.09 3.98 1.50
CA LEU A 571 -69.99 3.60 2.58
C LEU A 571 -69.28 3.32 3.90
N LEU A 572 -68.08 2.76 3.85
CA LEU A 572 -67.29 2.48 5.05
C LEU A 572 -66.69 3.77 5.66
N ILE A 573 -66.22 4.69 4.84
CA ILE A 573 -65.70 5.98 5.29
C ILE A 573 -66.80 6.89 5.83
N GLU A 574 -67.97 6.91 5.16
CA GLU A 574 -69.08 7.72 5.61
C GLU A 574 -69.60 7.28 6.98
N ARG A 575 -69.58 5.98 7.28
CA ARG A 575 -69.94 5.42 8.59
C ARG A 575 -68.85 5.65 9.66
N ALA A 576 -67.59 5.55 9.31
CA ALA A 576 -66.46 5.73 10.24
C ALA A 576 -66.12 7.20 10.47
N PHE A 577 -66.39 8.06 9.51
CA PHE A 577 -65.94 9.45 9.46
C PHE A 577 -66.36 10.29 10.64
N PRO A 578 -67.56 10.26 11.16
CA PRO A 578 -67.96 11.06 12.34
C PRO A 578 -67.15 10.72 13.58
N THR A 579 -66.79 9.47 13.78
CA THR A 579 -66.06 9.00 14.96
C THR A 579 -64.57 9.36 14.84
N VAL A 580 -63.98 9.11 13.69
CA VAL A 580 -62.60 9.49 13.39
C VAL A 580 -62.42 11.00 13.49
N TYR A 581 -63.39 11.74 13.02
CA TYR A 581 -63.42 13.19 13.06
C TYR A 581 -63.44 13.73 14.49
N SER A 582 -64.31 13.15 15.33
CA SER A 582 -64.39 13.50 16.75
C SER A 582 -63.11 13.15 17.50
N GLU A 583 -62.50 12.02 17.22
CA GLU A 583 -61.30 11.56 17.90
C GLU A 583 -60.04 12.39 17.50
N VAL A 584 -59.91 12.74 16.22
CA VAL A 584 -58.86 13.66 15.76
C VAL A 584 -58.96 15.01 16.40
N CYS A 585 -60.16 15.55 16.48
CA CYS A 585 -60.37 16.86 17.08
C CYS A 585 -60.31 16.87 18.63
N SER A 586 -60.45 15.71 19.25
CA SER A 586 -60.35 15.56 20.72
C SER A 586 -58.95 15.19 21.22
N ASN A 587 -57.95 15.16 20.37
CA ASN A 587 -56.60 14.69 20.65
C ASN A 587 -56.49 13.27 21.23
N ARG A 588 -57.50 12.41 20.93
CA ARG A 588 -57.51 11.03 21.43
C ARG A 588 -56.83 10.03 20.51
N ILE A 589 -56.51 10.42 19.27
CA ILE A 589 -55.86 9.60 18.30
C ILE A 589 -54.54 10.22 17.93
N GLU A 590 -53.44 9.46 17.98
CA GLU A 590 -52.22 9.80 17.25
C GLU A 590 -52.58 10.00 15.81
N ASN A 591 -52.23 11.12 15.21
CA ASN A 591 -52.74 11.59 13.94
C ASN A 591 -52.14 10.86 12.74
N ASN A 592 -52.17 9.53 12.74
CA ASN A 592 -51.59 8.66 11.72
C ASN A 592 -52.23 8.88 10.35
N ILE A 593 -53.53 9.20 10.32
CA ILE A 593 -54.25 9.48 9.06
C ILE A 593 -53.68 10.74 8.38
N TRP A 594 -53.41 11.80 9.16
CA TRP A 594 -52.87 13.05 8.62
C TRP A 594 -51.43 12.93 8.24
N LYS A 595 -50.61 12.27 9.05
CA LYS A 595 -49.21 11.93 8.70
C LYS A 595 -49.14 11.14 7.40
N TYR A 596 -50.08 10.20 7.22
CA TYR A 596 -50.11 9.38 6.04
C TYR A 596 -50.52 10.19 4.80
N ILE A 597 -51.64 10.95 4.86
CA ILE A 597 -52.14 11.77 3.77
C ILE A 597 -51.11 12.76 3.29
N SER A 598 -50.39 13.36 4.21
CA SER A 598 -49.35 14.35 3.93
C SER A 598 -48.08 13.72 3.34
N ARG A 599 -47.65 12.58 3.90
CA ARG A 599 -46.48 11.83 3.45
C ARG A 599 -46.62 11.37 2.02
N GLU A 600 -47.81 10.90 1.65
CA GLU A 600 -48.07 10.37 0.33
C GLU A 600 -48.48 11.43 -0.73
N ASN A 601 -48.33 12.71 -0.42
CA ASN A 601 -48.74 13.78 -1.31
C ASN A 601 -50.17 13.65 -1.88
N LEU A 602 -51.05 13.07 -1.10
CA LEU A 602 -52.47 13.00 -1.46
C LEU A 602 -53.09 14.39 -1.57
N ILE A 603 -52.45 15.39 -0.93
CA ILE A 603 -52.70 16.81 -1.11
C ILE A 603 -51.71 17.31 -2.15
N ARG A 604 -52.08 17.29 -3.39
CA ARG A 604 -51.12 17.60 -4.43
C ARG A 604 -51.00 19.03 -4.84
N ASP A 605 -49.77 19.29 -5.01
CA ASP A 605 -49.04 19.98 -6.08
C ASP A 605 -49.90 20.69 -7.09
N HIS A 606 -50.46 21.74 -6.67
CA HIS A 606 -50.44 22.92 -7.49
C HIS A 606 -49.28 23.76 -6.96
N ASN A 607 -48.08 23.55 -7.49
CA ASN A 607 -46.86 24.26 -7.12
C ASN A 607 -47.03 25.79 -7.21
N ASP A 608 -48.02 26.25 -7.92
CA ASP A 608 -48.42 27.67 -8.03
C ASP A 608 -49.20 28.20 -6.83
N PHE A 609 -49.69 27.35 -5.95
CA PHE A 609 -50.51 27.77 -4.79
C PHE A 609 -49.69 28.01 -3.52
N PHE A 610 -48.52 27.39 -3.37
CA PHE A 610 -47.79 27.32 -2.12
C PHE A 610 -46.44 28.04 -2.15
N ASN A 611 -46.39 29.22 -2.74
CA ASN A 611 -45.25 30.10 -2.54
C ASN A 611 -45.40 30.83 -1.20
N PRO A 612 -44.58 30.52 -0.17
CA PRO A 612 -44.69 31.17 1.15
C PRO A 612 -44.57 32.69 1.08
N PHE A 613 -43.91 33.23 0.07
CA PHE A 613 -43.80 34.67 -0.15
C PHE A 613 -45.10 35.32 -0.71
N SER A 614 -46.01 34.52 -1.25
CA SER A 614 -47.29 35.02 -1.76
C SER A 614 -48.33 35.21 -0.65
N VAL A 615 -48.15 34.59 0.49
CA VAL A 615 -49.13 34.64 1.61
C VAL A 615 -49.24 36.05 2.18
N PHE A 616 -48.13 36.77 2.29
CA PHE A 616 -48.15 38.17 2.75
C PHE A 616 -48.80 39.10 1.73
N SER A 617 -48.59 38.86 0.44
CA SER A 617 -49.27 39.63 -0.64
C SER A 617 -50.76 39.31 -0.69
N TYR A 618 -51.15 38.16 -0.21
CA TYR A 618 -52.57 37.69 -0.17
C TYR A 618 -53.37 38.45 0.91
N PHE A 619 -52.83 38.73 2.06
CA PHE A 619 -53.42 39.58 3.05
C PHE A 619 -53.64 41.00 2.56
N GLN A 620 -52.80 41.48 1.66
CA GLN A 620 -52.84 42.83 1.12
C GLN A 620 -53.73 42.96 -0.18
N LYS A 621 -53.89 41.93 -1.00
CA LYS A 621 -54.46 42.03 -2.35
C LYS A 621 -55.78 41.33 -2.60
N ARG A 622 -56.45 40.74 -1.66
CA ARG A 622 -57.79 40.13 -1.78
C ARG A 622 -58.13 39.45 -3.14
N LYS A 623 -57.20 38.80 -3.82
CA LYS A 623 -57.55 38.00 -5.00
C LYS A 623 -57.98 36.60 -4.56
N LYS A 624 -59.23 36.28 -4.60
CA LYS A 624 -59.83 34.95 -4.39
C LYS A 624 -59.35 34.03 -5.51
N LYS A 625 -58.35 33.17 -5.27
CA LYS A 625 -58.20 31.93 -6.01
C LYS A 625 -59.02 30.84 -5.33
N ARG A 626 -60.00 30.28 -6.03
CA ARG A 626 -60.76 29.13 -5.55
C ARG A 626 -59.84 27.89 -5.56
N TYR A 627 -59.74 27.23 -4.45
CA TYR A 627 -59.10 25.92 -4.35
C TYR A 627 -60.12 24.87 -4.82
N GLU A 628 -59.92 24.34 -6.02
CA GLU A 628 -60.76 23.28 -6.57
C GLU A 628 -60.23 21.93 -6.10
N VAL A 629 -61.01 21.23 -5.31
CA VAL A 629 -60.73 19.84 -4.90
C VAL A 629 -61.32 18.92 -5.93
N GLU A 630 -60.50 18.13 -6.57
CA GLU A 630 -60.96 17.14 -7.51
C GLU A 630 -61.66 16.00 -6.77
N TYR A 631 -62.72 15.45 -7.39
CA TYR A 631 -63.64 14.45 -6.78
C TYR A 631 -62.88 13.20 -6.26
N TRP A 632 -61.84 12.79 -6.96
CA TRP A 632 -61.03 11.61 -6.61
C TRP A 632 -59.96 11.88 -5.54
N ASP A 633 -59.72 13.13 -5.15
CA ASP A 633 -58.71 13.50 -4.14
C ASP A 633 -59.30 13.47 -2.74
N ILE A 634 -59.48 12.26 -2.19
CA ILE A 634 -60.15 12.08 -0.90
C ILE A 634 -59.31 12.65 0.27
N GLY A 635 -57.98 12.64 0.19
CA GLY A 635 -57.12 13.23 1.21
C GLY A 635 -57.35 14.73 1.32
N ARG A 636 -57.44 15.44 0.19
CA ARG A 636 -57.82 16.86 0.16
C ARG A 636 -59.23 17.10 0.68
N GLN A 637 -60.18 16.26 0.30
CA GLN A 637 -61.53 16.39 0.81
C GLN A 637 -61.58 16.25 2.32
N LEU A 638 -60.82 15.31 2.91
CA LEU A 638 -60.72 15.16 4.37
C LEU A 638 -60.18 16.40 5.05
N ILE A 639 -59.09 16.96 4.55
CA ILE A 639 -58.47 18.18 5.08
C ILE A 639 -59.45 19.35 4.98
N VAL A 640 -60.08 19.53 3.82
CA VAL A 640 -61.07 20.59 3.59
C VAL A 640 -62.26 20.47 4.56
N LYS A 641 -62.80 19.26 4.72
CA LYS A 641 -63.90 19.00 5.63
C LYS A 641 -63.48 19.26 7.11
N THR A 642 -62.29 18.84 7.50
CA THR A 642 -61.76 19.09 8.86
C THR A 642 -61.60 20.59 9.13
N ILE A 643 -61.03 21.34 8.20
CA ILE A 643 -60.85 22.77 8.31
C ILE A 643 -62.21 23.47 8.35
N ASN A 644 -63.17 23.09 7.49
CA ASN A 644 -64.49 23.64 7.48
C ASN A 644 -65.21 23.38 8.82
N HIS A 645 -64.94 22.23 9.44
CA HIS A 645 -65.51 21.92 10.76
C HIS A 645 -64.96 22.85 11.86
N PHE A 646 -63.65 23.12 11.87
CA PHE A 646 -63.04 24.10 12.76
C PHE A 646 -63.59 25.52 12.53
N ILE A 647 -63.97 25.86 11.30
CA ILE A 647 -64.56 27.16 10.96
C ILE A 647 -66.04 27.26 11.43
N GLN A 648 -66.79 26.15 11.35
CA GLN A 648 -68.20 26.11 11.70
C GLN A 648 -68.47 25.81 13.15
N SER A 649 -67.57 25.14 13.83
CA SER A 649 -67.71 24.69 15.21
C SER A 649 -66.75 25.48 16.12
N LEU A 650 -67.14 25.69 17.36
CA LEU A 650 -66.29 26.39 18.36
C LEU A 650 -65.23 25.45 18.95
N TRP A 651 -64.57 24.65 18.12
CA TRP A 651 -63.51 23.76 18.59
C TRP A 651 -62.29 24.55 19.06
N PRO A 652 -61.56 24.05 20.09
CA PRO A 652 -60.35 24.70 20.58
C PRO A 652 -59.31 24.80 19.49
N LEU A 653 -58.72 25.97 19.31
CA LEU A 653 -57.65 26.17 18.30
C LEU A 653 -56.39 25.41 18.62
N GLN A 654 -56.15 25.04 19.89
CA GLN A 654 -55.09 24.10 20.24
C GLN A 654 -55.25 22.76 19.56
N SER A 655 -56.49 22.28 19.39
CA SER A 655 -56.79 21.05 18.64
C SER A 655 -56.48 21.17 17.15
N PHE A 656 -56.56 22.37 16.57
CA PHE A 656 -56.09 22.60 15.19
C PHE A 656 -54.57 22.36 15.07
N ALA A 657 -53.79 22.92 15.98
CA ALA A 657 -52.32 22.68 16.01
C ALA A 657 -52.01 21.19 16.22
N ALA A 658 -52.70 20.50 17.08
CA ALA A 658 -52.52 19.09 17.36
C ALA A 658 -52.97 18.20 16.20
N THR A 659 -54.06 18.55 15.52
CA THR A 659 -54.58 17.83 14.33
C THR A 659 -53.60 17.89 13.19
N PHE A 660 -53.00 19.05 12.93
CA PHE A 660 -52.04 19.26 11.87
C PHE A 660 -50.60 19.37 12.47
N SER A 661 -50.18 18.30 13.13
CA SER A 661 -48.89 18.31 13.90
C SER A 661 -47.65 18.30 13.02
N GLY A 662 -47.76 17.75 11.80
CA GLY A 662 -46.65 17.69 10.81
C GLY A 662 -46.41 19.02 10.12
N ARG A 663 -45.13 19.32 9.79
CA ARG A 663 -44.72 20.58 9.15
C ARG A 663 -45.47 20.87 7.86
N LYS A 664 -45.64 19.86 7.00
CA LYS A 664 -46.30 20.02 5.70
C LYS A 664 -47.83 20.22 5.88
N ASP A 665 -48.45 19.37 6.68
CA ASP A 665 -49.91 19.39 6.92
C ASP A 665 -50.33 20.72 7.55
N PHE A 666 -49.61 21.19 8.54
CA PHE A 666 -49.87 22.45 9.18
C PHE A 666 -49.79 23.63 8.21
N LYS A 667 -48.71 23.64 7.40
CA LYS A 667 -48.57 24.66 6.37
C LYS A 667 -49.73 24.63 5.35
N ASP A 668 -50.05 23.43 4.85
CA ASP A 668 -51.05 23.24 3.83
C ASP A 668 -52.45 23.59 4.37
N ALA A 669 -52.74 23.22 5.62
CA ALA A 669 -53.99 23.62 6.29
C ALA A 669 -54.13 25.14 6.42
N LEU A 670 -53.06 25.83 6.88
CA LEU A 670 -53.07 27.30 6.99
C LEU A 670 -53.26 27.96 5.62
N LEU A 671 -52.53 27.50 4.64
CA LEU A 671 -52.63 28.02 3.24
C LEU A 671 -53.98 27.82 2.65
N TYR A 672 -54.61 26.66 2.85
CA TYR A 672 -56.00 26.44 2.46
C TYR A 672 -56.96 27.40 3.16
N CYS A 673 -56.81 27.60 4.49
CA CYS A 673 -57.62 28.58 5.22
C CYS A 673 -57.54 29.97 4.62
N LEU A 674 -56.39 30.38 4.13
CA LEU A 674 -56.17 31.70 3.52
C LEU A 674 -56.82 31.83 2.12
N THR A 675 -57.34 30.75 1.54
CA THR A 675 -58.00 30.83 0.20
C THR A 675 -59.41 31.41 0.27
N PHE A 676 -60.03 31.54 1.43
CA PHE A 676 -61.36 32.07 1.60
C PHE A 676 -61.55 32.88 2.91
N GLU A 677 -62.50 33.78 2.90
CA GLU A 677 -62.68 34.81 3.96
C GLU A 677 -62.80 34.22 5.40
N LYS A 678 -63.68 33.21 5.57
CA LYS A 678 -63.88 32.58 6.88
C LYS A 678 -62.63 31.87 7.38
N GLY A 679 -61.89 31.23 6.48
CA GLY A 679 -60.64 30.58 6.79
C GLY A 679 -59.53 31.60 7.19
N THR A 680 -59.47 32.74 6.50
CA THR A 680 -58.59 33.83 6.85
C THR A 680 -58.89 34.38 8.26
N LYS A 681 -60.13 34.50 8.64
CA LYS A 681 -60.53 34.87 10.00
C LYS A 681 -60.09 33.82 11.05
N LEU A 682 -60.18 32.53 10.72
CA LEU A 682 -59.69 31.47 11.60
C LEU A 682 -58.17 31.58 11.80
N VAL A 683 -57.40 31.79 10.74
CA VAL A 683 -55.94 31.92 10.82
C VAL A 683 -55.57 33.18 11.64
N GLN A 684 -56.24 34.30 11.43
CA GLN A 684 -56.03 35.50 12.22
C GLN A 684 -56.29 35.28 13.72
N LYS A 685 -57.38 34.63 14.04
CA LYS A 685 -57.69 34.24 15.42
C LYS A 685 -56.65 33.27 15.98
N PHE A 686 -56.21 32.31 15.17
CA PHE A 686 -55.20 31.34 15.56
C PHE A 686 -53.85 32.02 15.87
N ILE A 687 -53.42 32.99 15.06
CA ILE A 687 -52.22 33.75 15.27
C ILE A 687 -52.34 34.60 16.55
N TYR A 688 -53.48 35.28 16.72
CA TYR A 688 -53.76 36.04 17.92
C TYR A 688 -53.64 35.21 19.21
N GLU A 689 -54.22 33.99 19.23
CA GLU A 689 -54.16 33.09 20.39
C GLU A 689 -52.73 32.55 20.62
N ILE A 690 -51.91 32.45 19.59
CA ILE A 690 -50.48 32.11 19.70
C ILE A 690 -49.70 33.27 20.34
N GLU A 691 -49.96 34.52 19.94
CA GLU A 691 -49.33 35.72 20.50
C GLU A 691 -49.69 35.93 21.98
N GLN A 692 -50.83 35.39 22.41
CA GLN A 692 -51.25 35.40 23.80
C GLN A 692 -50.79 34.16 24.59
N ASP A 693 -49.87 33.37 24.05
CA ASP A 693 -49.35 32.11 24.64
C ASP A 693 -50.42 31.08 25.05
N ARG A 694 -51.61 31.16 24.38
CA ARG A 694 -52.72 30.26 24.67
C ARG A 694 -52.69 28.99 23.83
N ILE A 695 -51.81 28.90 22.81
CA ILE A 695 -51.62 27.74 21.95
C ILE A 695 -50.17 27.32 21.96
N ILE A 696 -49.93 26.04 22.30
CA ILE A 696 -48.61 25.41 22.31
C ILE A 696 -48.34 24.83 20.95
N LEU A 697 -47.31 25.39 20.28
CA LEU A 697 -46.83 24.90 18.98
C LEU A 697 -45.55 24.10 19.14
N ASN A 698 -45.40 23.07 18.33
CA ASN A 698 -44.12 22.38 18.17
C ASN A 698 -43.10 23.27 17.40
N ASN A 699 -41.83 22.85 17.38
CA ASN A 699 -40.75 23.63 16.77
C ASN A 699 -40.97 23.91 15.29
N GLU A 700 -41.52 22.96 14.53
CA GLU A 700 -41.77 23.08 13.10
C GLU A 700 -42.92 24.05 12.81
N GLN A 701 -43.98 23.97 13.59
CA GLN A 701 -45.13 24.87 13.51
C GLN A 701 -44.71 26.31 13.86
N LYS A 702 -43.89 26.50 14.88
CA LYS A 702 -43.31 27.81 15.22
C LYS A 702 -42.52 28.44 14.07
N GLN A 703 -41.71 27.63 13.38
CA GLN A 703 -40.97 28.09 12.18
C GLN A 703 -41.89 28.51 11.04
N ILE A 704 -42.99 27.77 10.83
CA ILE A 704 -43.98 28.09 9.77
C ILE A 704 -44.64 29.42 10.11
N ILE A 705 -45.17 29.61 11.35
CA ILE A 705 -45.80 30.85 11.77
C ILE A 705 -44.81 32.00 11.64
N LYS A 706 -43.59 31.86 12.13
CA LYS A 706 -42.56 32.91 12.01
C LYS A 706 -42.32 33.31 10.54
N LYS A 707 -42.27 32.33 9.62
CA LYS A 707 -42.13 32.60 8.18
C LYS A 707 -43.38 33.21 7.54
N MET A 708 -44.53 33.01 8.12
CA MET A 708 -45.78 33.61 7.64
C MET A 708 -45.97 35.03 8.13
N LEU A 709 -45.36 35.39 9.27
CA LEU A 709 -45.42 36.74 9.86
C LEU A 709 -44.26 37.62 9.41
N SER A 710 -43.17 37.06 8.95
CA SER A 710 -42.06 37.80 8.30
C SER A 710 -42.37 38.09 6.83
#